data_0904d4e84416e2e263c4f478239f3b00
#
_entry.id   0904d4e84416e2e263c4f478239f3b00
#
_cell.length_a   1.000
_cell.length_b   1.000
_cell.length_c   1.000
_cell.angle_alpha   90.00
_cell.angle_beta   90.00
_cell.angle_gamma   90.00
#
_symmetry.space_group_name_H-M   'P 1'
#
loop_
_entity.id
_entity.type
_entity.pdbx_description
1 polymer ?
#
loop_
_entity_poly.entity_id
_entity_poly.type
_entity_poly.pdbx_seq_one_letter_code
_entity_poly.pdbx_strand_id
1 'polypeptide(L)'
;MSETPPALEVTDLHVSFPSEAGPVRAVRGVSFSVRPGEVLGIVGESGSGKSVSSLAVLGLLPETADIKGSVKLHGRELLELDDRDMTEIRGKDIAMVFQDPLSALTPVYSVGDQIVEALRIHQDLDKDAARKRAVELLDLVGIPDPARRADAFPHEFSGGMRQRAMIAMAIANDPEVIIADEPTTALDVTIQAQILDVLKKAQEVTGAAIVMITHDLGVVAGFADRVQVMYAGRPVETGTVDDVYYSPRMPYTIGLLGSIPRLDDGGRHALTPIDGNPPSLVDLPAGCPFAARCPIAADVCRRIEPELTVREGGNHPTACHRSHELVAGGPLDPATIYPVPPLPKAPADSVPRADRAPVLEVDGLVKHFPLLYGAVVKRRVGEVRAVDGISFDIREGETLGLVGESGCGKTTTLLEILDLPTGQSGTVTVFGKDIRGLKGAERKALRRDLQVVFQDPMAALDPRMPVGDILAEPLRTHGWSRDRIAARVPELLGQVGLDPDHVDRFPAEFSGGQRQRISIARALALEPKLVVLDEPVSALDVSIQAGVLNLLDELKARMNLSYLFVAHDLSVVRHIADRIAVMYLGRIVELGSAEAVFEAPSHPYTQALLSAVPLPDPRKERERRRILLTGDLPSPADVPTGCRFRNRCPKFASLDESDRGRCREEDPAPTGLAGDHTAACHFAAAVTVV
;
A
#
# COMPACT_ATOMS: atom_id res chain seq x y z
N MET A 1 -20.53 -36.32 5.77
CA MET A 1 -21.16 -35.09 5.28
C MET A 1 -20.74 -34.99 3.82
N SER A 2 -21.67 -34.95 2.85
CA SER A 2 -21.33 -34.73 1.44
C SER A 2 -20.72 -33.34 1.33
N GLU A 3 -19.48 -33.25 0.87
CA GLU A 3 -18.86 -31.95 0.61
C GLU A 3 -19.66 -31.22 -0.47
N THR A 4 -20.00 -29.95 -0.23
CA THR A 4 -20.65 -29.11 -1.22
C THR A 4 -19.70 -28.97 -2.43
N PRO A 5 -20.18 -29.21 -3.67
CA PRO A 5 -19.33 -29.11 -4.85
C PRO A 5 -18.78 -27.67 -4.99
N PRO A 6 -17.59 -27.49 -5.57
CA PRO A 6 -17.01 -26.16 -5.77
C PRO A 6 -17.87 -25.34 -6.75
N ALA A 7 -18.01 -24.04 -6.49
CA ALA A 7 -18.61 -23.10 -7.42
C ALA A 7 -17.68 -22.88 -8.62
N LEU A 8 -16.39 -22.62 -8.35
CA LEU A 8 -15.35 -22.46 -9.36
C LEU A 8 -14.22 -23.48 -9.11
N GLU A 9 -13.78 -24.16 -10.17
CA GLU A 9 -12.65 -25.09 -10.15
C GLU A 9 -11.71 -24.78 -11.31
N VAL A 10 -10.44 -24.52 -10.98
CA VAL A 10 -9.35 -24.30 -11.94
C VAL A 10 -8.37 -25.45 -11.80
N THR A 11 -8.03 -26.10 -12.90
CA THR A 11 -7.17 -27.29 -12.91
C THR A 11 -6.08 -27.12 -13.96
N ASP A 12 -4.82 -27.19 -13.51
CA ASP A 12 -3.61 -27.17 -14.33
C ASP A 12 -3.59 -26.01 -15.36
N LEU A 13 -3.97 -24.82 -14.92
CA LEU A 13 -4.02 -23.63 -15.78
C LEU A 13 -2.62 -23.16 -16.13
N HIS A 14 -2.36 -23.05 -17.44
CA HIS A 14 -1.14 -22.49 -18.01
C HIS A 14 -1.47 -21.28 -18.89
N VAL A 15 -0.70 -20.22 -18.78
CA VAL A 15 -0.81 -19.03 -19.64
C VAL A 15 0.58 -18.59 -20.08
N SER A 16 0.78 -18.43 -21.39
CA SER A 16 2.01 -17.87 -21.94
C SER A 16 1.73 -16.80 -22.98
N PHE A 17 2.62 -15.81 -23.03
CA PHE A 17 2.57 -14.71 -23.98
C PHE A 17 3.80 -14.73 -24.89
N PRO A 18 3.68 -14.47 -26.19
CA PRO A 18 4.82 -14.33 -27.08
C PRO A 18 5.62 -13.07 -26.75
N SER A 19 6.95 -13.16 -26.75
CA SER A 19 7.85 -12.02 -26.70
C SER A 19 9.06 -12.22 -27.58
N GLU A 20 9.82 -11.16 -27.88
CA GLU A 20 11.04 -11.22 -28.69
C GLU A 20 12.12 -12.13 -28.06
N ALA A 21 12.16 -12.18 -26.73
CA ALA A 21 13.13 -12.99 -25.97
C ALA A 21 12.68 -14.46 -25.77
N GLY A 22 11.49 -14.83 -26.25
CA GLY A 22 10.88 -16.13 -26.04
C GLY A 22 9.53 -16.05 -25.32
N PRO A 23 8.83 -17.17 -25.10
CA PRO A 23 7.51 -17.16 -24.46
C PRO A 23 7.63 -16.81 -22.96
N VAL A 24 6.88 -15.79 -22.53
CA VAL A 24 6.71 -15.44 -21.11
C VAL A 24 5.70 -16.38 -20.49
N ARG A 25 6.14 -17.31 -19.64
CA ARG A 25 5.29 -18.32 -18.97
C ARG A 25 4.69 -17.72 -17.69
N ALA A 26 3.67 -16.88 -17.85
CA ALA A 26 3.07 -16.12 -16.76
C ALA A 26 2.34 -17.00 -15.73
N VAL A 27 1.69 -18.11 -16.18
CA VAL A 27 1.00 -19.08 -15.33
C VAL A 27 1.45 -20.48 -15.72
N ARG A 28 1.75 -21.34 -14.72
CA ARG A 28 2.44 -22.62 -14.89
C ARG A 28 1.83 -23.69 -13.99
N GLY A 29 0.66 -24.23 -14.38
CA GLY A 29 0.00 -25.30 -13.65
C GLY A 29 -0.69 -24.83 -12.36
N VAL A 30 -1.43 -23.72 -12.45
CA VAL A 30 -2.24 -23.22 -11.33
C VAL A 30 -3.50 -24.04 -11.18
N SER A 31 -3.71 -24.58 -9.97
CA SER A 31 -4.92 -25.31 -9.60
C SER A 31 -5.47 -24.79 -8.30
N PHE A 32 -6.77 -24.51 -8.26
CA PHE A 32 -7.51 -24.19 -7.04
C PHE A 32 -9.00 -24.44 -7.23
N SER A 33 -9.73 -24.50 -6.13
CA SER A 33 -11.18 -24.52 -6.13
C SER A 33 -11.72 -23.64 -5.03
N VAL A 34 -12.90 -23.08 -5.21
CA VAL A 34 -13.60 -22.28 -4.19
C VAL A 34 -15.06 -22.73 -4.11
N ARG A 35 -15.56 -22.88 -2.89
CA ARG A 35 -16.94 -23.31 -2.60
C ARG A 35 -17.83 -22.08 -2.39
N PRO A 36 -19.16 -22.20 -2.55
CA PRO A 36 -20.08 -21.11 -2.22
C PRO A 36 -19.84 -20.58 -0.81
N GLY A 37 -19.74 -19.27 -0.66
CA GLY A 37 -19.47 -18.60 0.62
C GLY A 37 -18.04 -18.71 1.15
N GLU A 38 -17.12 -19.38 0.46
CA GLU A 38 -15.70 -19.50 0.82
C GLU A 38 -14.90 -18.31 0.27
N VAL A 39 -13.88 -17.88 1.02
CA VAL A 39 -12.91 -16.89 0.56
C VAL A 39 -11.55 -17.54 0.37
N LEU A 40 -11.04 -17.54 -0.87
CA LEU A 40 -9.69 -17.95 -1.20
C LEU A 40 -8.80 -16.71 -1.41
N GLY A 41 -7.78 -16.55 -0.57
CA GLY A 41 -6.74 -15.54 -0.77
C GLY A 41 -5.63 -16.07 -1.68
N ILE A 42 -5.31 -15.36 -2.77
CA ILE A 42 -4.16 -15.64 -3.63
C ILE A 42 -3.12 -14.54 -3.43
N VAL A 43 -1.95 -14.92 -2.90
CA VAL A 43 -0.89 -13.97 -2.52
C VAL A 43 0.44 -14.29 -3.20
N GLY A 44 1.34 -13.31 -3.25
CA GLY A 44 2.69 -13.45 -3.81
C GLY A 44 3.22 -12.12 -4.32
N GLU A 45 4.51 -12.07 -4.67
CA GLU A 45 5.15 -10.88 -5.25
C GLU A 45 4.55 -10.50 -6.60
N SER A 46 4.76 -9.25 -7.03
CA SER A 46 4.38 -8.76 -8.36
C SER A 46 5.00 -9.64 -9.45
N GLY A 47 4.25 -9.90 -10.54
CA GLY A 47 4.70 -10.80 -11.61
C GLY A 47 4.62 -12.30 -11.27
N SER A 48 4.08 -12.72 -10.12
CA SER A 48 3.90 -14.15 -9.79
C SER A 48 2.74 -14.83 -10.54
N GLY A 49 1.98 -14.09 -11.38
CA GLY A 49 0.91 -14.64 -12.24
C GLY A 49 -0.50 -14.53 -11.66
N LYS A 50 -0.72 -13.87 -10.53
CA LYS A 50 -2.02 -13.74 -9.84
C LYS A 50 -3.13 -13.16 -10.73
N SER A 51 -2.96 -11.94 -11.19
CA SER A 51 -3.95 -11.23 -12.03
C SER A 51 -4.12 -11.88 -13.40
N VAL A 52 -3.05 -12.47 -13.96
CA VAL A 52 -3.14 -13.22 -15.23
C VAL A 52 -4.03 -14.45 -15.06
N SER A 53 -3.96 -15.15 -13.93
CA SER A 53 -4.82 -16.31 -13.65
C SER A 53 -6.29 -15.91 -13.56
N SER A 54 -6.63 -14.78 -12.93
CA SER A 54 -8.02 -14.29 -12.85
C SER A 54 -8.57 -13.84 -14.21
N LEU A 55 -7.77 -13.13 -14.99
CA LEU A 55 -8.16 -12.71 -16.33
C LEU A 55 -8.35 -13.91 -17.28
N ALA A 56 -7.55 -14.98 -17.10
CA ALA A 56 -7.73 -16.22 -17.86
C ALA A 56 -9.06 -16.91 -17.53
N VAL A 57 -9.46 -16.94 -16.24
CA VAL A 57 -10.77 -17.50 -15.81
C VAL A 57 -11.94 -16.79 -16.50
N LEU A 58 -11.82 -15.47 -16.68
CA LEU A 58 -12.86 -14.64 -17.32
C LEU A 58 -12.73 -14.55 -18.84
N GLY A 59 -11.71 -15.17 -19.46
CA GLY A 59 -11.47 -15.03 -20.89
C GLY A 59 -11.19 -13.60 -21.34
N LEU A 60 -10.51 -12.78 -20.48
CA LEU A 60 -10.20 -11.37 -20.74
C LEU A 60 -8.75 -11.15 -21.17
N LEU A 61 -7.99 -12.21 -21.41
CA LEU A 61 -6.64 -12.11 -21.94
C LEU A 61 -6.66 -11.82 -23.45
N PRO A 62 -5.61 -11.16 -23.99
CA PRO A 62 -5.52 -10.91 -25.42
C PRO A 62 -5.44 -12.23 -26.21
N GLU A 63 -5.93 -12.24 -27.45
CA GLU A 63 -5.93 -13.41 -28.34
C GLU A 63 -4.54 -14.03 -28.60
N THR A 64 -3.49 -13.26 -28.34
CA THR A 64 -2.11 -13.73 -28.45
C THR A 64 -1.67 -14.62 -27.29
N ALA A 65 -2.47 -14.73 -26.22
CA ALA A 65 -2.17 -15.59 -25.08
C ALA A 65 -2.46 -17.07 -25.44
N ASP A 66 -1.48 -17.95 -25.17
CA ASP A 66 -1.70 -19.41 -25.22
C ASP A 66 -2.17 -19.90 -23.85
N ILE A 67 -3.43 -20.33 -23.76
CA ILE A 67 -4.09 -20.76 -22.52
C ILE A 67 -4.39 -22.25 -22.61
N LYS A 68 -4.00 -23.01 -21.55
CA LYS A 68 -4.23 -24.45 -21.43
C LYS A 68 -4.68 -24.78 -20.02
N GLY A 69 -5.37 -25.89 -19.86
CA GLY A 69 -5.91 -26.35 -18.59
C GLY A 69 -7.42 -26.49 -18.64
N SER A 70 -8.09 -26.39 -17.48
CA SER A 70 -9.54 -26.45 -17.36
C SER A 70 -10.01 -25.44 -16.33
N VAL A 71 -11.08 -24.69 -16.65
CA VAL A 71 -11.79 -23.77 -15.75
C VAL A 71 -13.26 -24.12 -15.76
N LYS A 72 -13.78 -24.57 -14.63
CA LYS A 72 -15.18 -25.01 -14.53
C LYS A 72 -15.96 -24.18 -13.53
N LEU A 73 -17.11 -23.68 -13.96
CA LEU A 73 -18.14 -23.10 -13.11
C LEU A 73 -19.27 -24.13 -12.96
N HIS A 74 -19.51 -24.63 -11.74
CA HIS A 74 -20.46 -25.73 -11.48
C HIS A 74 -20.32 -26.93 -12.43
N GLY A 75 -19.08 -27.28 -12.81
CA GLY A 75 -18.77 -28.36 -13.71
C GLY A 75 -18.87 -28.01 -15.21
N ARG A 76 -19.34 -26.81 -15.58
CA ARG A 76 -19.35 -26.32 -17.00
C ARG A 76 -17.96 -25.77 -17.32
N GLU A 77 -17.32 -26.27 -18.37
CA GLU A 77 -16.02 -25.79 -18.84
C GLU A 77 -16.16 -24.41 -19.50
N LEU A 78 -15.28 -23.46 -19.08
CA LEU A 78 -15.31 -22.06 -19.54
C LEU A 78 -14.31 -21.79 -20.67
N LEU A 79 -13.16 -22.48 -20.70
CA LEU A 79 -12.11 -22.20 -21.69
C LEU A 79 -12.49 -22.59 -23.11
N GLU A 80 -13.51 -23.44 -23.26
CA GLU A 80 -14.03 -23.89 -24.56
C GLU A 80 -15.16 -23.00 -25.10
N LEU A 81 -15.64 -22.03 -24.31
CA LEU A 81 -16.73 -21.14 -24.69
C LEU A 81 -16.21 -20.01 -25.58
N ASP A 82 -17.06 -19.66 -26.57
CA ASP A 82 -16.83 -18.45 -27.35
C ASP A 82 -17.14 -17.16 -26.55
N ASP A 83 -16.78 -16.00 -27.08
CA ASP A 83 -16.97 -14.72 -26.39
C ASP A 83 -18.44 -14.39 -26.13
N ARG A 84 -19.35 -14.86 -26.99
CA ARG A 84 -20.79 -14.67 -26.83
C ARG A 84 -21.32 -15.47 -25.64
N ASP A 85 -20.95 -16.74 -25.52
CA ASP A 85 -21.35 -17.59 -24.42
C ASP A 85 -20.72 -17.11 -23.09
N MET A 86 -19.46 -16.61 -23.13
CA MET A 86 -18.80 -16.00 -21.99
C MET A 86 -19.48 -14.70 -21.57
N THR A 87 -20.06 -13.91 -22.47
CA THR A 87 -20.79 -12.67 -22.12
C THR A 87 -22.04 -12.97 -21.28
N GLU A 88 -22.67 -14.14 -21.43
CA GLU A 88 -23.81 -14.55 -20.60
C GLU A 88 -23.38 -14.86 -19.13
N ILE A 89 -22.11 -15.25 -18.93
CA ILE A 89 -21.54 -15.61 -17.63
C ILE A 89 -20.90 -14.41 -16.90
N ARG A 90 -20.17 -13.57 -17.68
CA ARG A 90 -19.48 -12.39 -17.14
C ARG A 90 -20.47 -11.38 -16.58
N GLY A 91 -20.28 -10.97 -15.35
CA GLY A 91 -21.14 -10.00 -14.66
C GLY A 91 -22.46 -10.56 -14.13
N LYS A 92 -22.79 -11.82 -14.46
CA LYS A 92 -23.96 -12.53 -13.95
C LYS A 92 -23.54 -13.63 -12.96
N ASP A 93 -22.82 -14.63 -13.44
CA ASP A 93 -22.44 -15.80 -12.63
C ASP A 93 -21.05 -15.61 -12.01
N ILE A 94 -20.12 -14.98 -12.76
CA ILE A 94 -18.79 -14.56 -12.25
C ILE A 94 -18.64 -13.06 -12.47
N ALA A 95 -18.37 -12.32 -11.40
CA ALA A 95 -18.09 -10.89 -11.45
C ALA A 95 -16.63 -10.59 -11.06
N MET A 96 -16.09 -9.47 -11.56
CA MET A 96 -14.74 -9.01 -11.23
C MET A 96 -14.75 -7.61 -10.63
N VAL A 97 -14.00 -7.45 -9.56
CA VAL A 97 -13.61 -6.16 -9.00
C VAL A 97 -12.16 -5.92 -9.42
N PHE A 98 -11.95 -4.97 -10.31
CA PHE A 98 -10.63 -4.66 -10.88
C PHE A 98 -9.75 -3.85 -9.93
N GLN A 99 -8.44 -3.90 -10.15
CA GLN A 99 -7.45 -3.16 -9.37
C GLN A 99 -7.64 -1.64 -9.48
N ASP A 100 -7.87 -1.12 -10.70
CA ASP A 100 -8.11 0.30 -10.94
C ASP A 100 -9.57 0.58 -11.30
N PRO A 101 -10.33 1.26 -10.43
CA PRO A 101 -11.72 1.60 -10.74
C PRO A 101 -11.88 2.55 -11.92
N LEU A 102 -10.86 3.31 -12.30
CA LEU A 102 -10.92 4.18 -13.48
C LEU A 102 -10.88 3.40 -14.80
N SER A 103 -10.29 2.21 -14.80
CA SER A 103 -10.31 1.31 -15.95
C SER A 103 -11.67 0.62 -16.13
N ALA A 104 -12.42 0.44 -15.03
CA ALA A 104 -13.72 -0.23 -15.04
C ALA A 104 -14.91 0.73 -15.25
N LEU A 105 -14.78 2.01 -14.85
CA LEU A 105 -15.84 3.01 -14.93
C LEU A 105 -15.63 3.94 -16.13
N THR A 106 -16.58 3.98 -17.05
CA THR A 106 -16.54 4.85 -18.22
C THR A 106 -16.80 6.32 -17.79
N PRO A 107 -15.85 7.26 -18.02
CA PRO A 107 -15.90 8.60 -17.41
C PRO A 107 -17.02 9.50 -17.96
N VAL A 108 -17.60 9.16 -19.11
CA VAL A 108 -18.62 9.96 -19.83
C VAL A 108 -20.07 9.52 -19.55
N TYR A 109 -20.26 8.46 -18.74
CA TYR A 109 -21.59 8.01 -18.29
C TYR A 109 -21.73 8.20 -16.78
N SER A 110 -22.96 8.44 -16.30
CA SER A 110 -23.22 8.48 -14.85
C SER A 110 -22.99 7.10 -14.23
N VAL A 111 -22.64 7.07 -12.96
CA VAL A 111 -22.40 5.80 -12.24
C VAL A 111 -23.67 4.95 -12.22
N GLY A 112 -24.84 5.57 -12.01
CA GLY A 112 -26.12 4.86 -12.02
C GLY A 112 -26.48 4.27 -13.39
N ASP A 113 -26.17 4.98 -14.50
CA ASP A 113 -26.42 4.43 -15.85
C ASP A 113 -25.56 3.21 -16.14
N GLN A 114 -24.33 3.17 -15.66
CA GLN A 114 -23.43 2.02 -15.81
C GLN A 114 -23.93 0.80 -15.01
N ILE A 115 -24.43 1.01 -13.78
CA ILE A 115 -25.06 -0.07 -13.00
C ILE A 115 -26.36 -0.55 -13.67
N VAL A 116 -27.18 0.36 -14.20
CA VAL A 116 -28.41 0.04 -14.94
C VAL A 116 -28.09 -0.77 -16.19
N GLU A 117 -27.02 -0.45 -16.91
CA GLU A 117 -26.54 -1.22 -18.06
C GLU A 117 -26.19 -2.65 -17.65
N ALA A 118 -25.37 -2.83 -16.61
CA ALA A 118 -24.99 -4.15 -16.09
C ALA A 118 -26.19 -5.01 -15.67
N LEU A 119 -27.21 -4.40 -15.07
CA LEU A 119 -28.46 -5.08 -14.71
C LEU A 119 -29.23 -5.53 -15.98
N ARG A 120 -29.43 -4.63 -16.93
CA ARG A 120 -30.30 -4.85 -18.09
C ARG A 120 -29.71 -5.75 -19.16
N ILE A 121 -28.39 -5.96 -19.16
CA ILE A 121 -27.74 -6.98 -20.02
C ILE A 121 -28.21 -8.38 -19.64
N HIS A 122 -28.40 -8.64 -18.33
CA HIS A 122 -28.70 -9.98 -17.82
C HIS A 122 -30.12 -10.17 -17.27
N GLN A 123 -30.83 -9.08 -17.02
CA GLN A 123 -32.18 -9.10 -16.43
C GLN A 123 -33.17 -8.32 -17.31
N ASP A 124 -34.35 -8.87 -17.50
CA ASP A 124 -35.45 -8.19 -18.23
C ASP A 124 -36.13 -7.16 -17.27
N LEU A 125 -35.40 -6.09 -16.97
CA LEU A 125 -35.88 -4.98 -16.13
C LEU A 125 -36.21 -3.78 -16.98
N ASP A 126 -37.35 -3.13 -16.68
CA ASP A 126 -37.62 -1.80 -17.21
C ASP A 126 -36.63 -0.77 -16.64
N LYS A 127 -36.55 0.40 -17.29
CA LYS A 127 -35.56 1.41 -16.92
C LYS A 127 -35.75 1.93 -15.48
N ASP A 128 -36.98 2.06 -15.02
CA ASP A 128 -37.29 2.62 -13.70
C ASP A 128 -36.97 1.61 -12.59
N ALA A 129 -37.31 0.32 -12.79
CA ALA A 129 -36.93 -0.75 -11.88
C ALA A 129 -35.41 -0.93 -11.79
N ALA A 130 -34.70 -0.92 -12.93
CA ALA A 130 -33.23 -1.00 -12.96
C ALA A 130 -32.59 0.22 -12.27
N ARG A 131 -33.17 1.43 -12.46
CA ARG A 131 -32.67 2.63 -11.79
C ARG A 131 -32.87 2.57 -10.27
N LYS A 132 -34.03 2.09 -9.83
CA LYS A 132 -34.29 1.88 -8.40
C LYS A 132 -33.30 0.88 -7.80
N ARG A 133 -33.06 -0.25 -8.48
CA ARG A 133 -32.09 -1.25 -8.04
C ARG A 133 -30.66 -0.70 -7.99
N ALA A 134 -30.26 0.13 -8.95
CA ALA A 134 -28.96 0.81 -8.94
C ALA A 134 -28.78 1.70 -7.71
N VAL A 135 -29.80 2.45 -7.29
CA VAL A 135 -29.78 3.27 -6.07
C VAL A 135 -29.69 2.39 -4.82
N GLU A 136 -30.42 1.27 -4.76
CA GLU A 136 -30.35 0.29 -3.65
C GLU A 136 -28.94 -0.32 -3.53
N LEU A 137 -28.30 -0.65 -4.66
CA LEU A 137 -26.93 -1.17 -4.69
C LEU A 137 -25.90 -0.14 -4.21
N LEU A 138 -26.06 1.13 -4.61
CA LEU A 138 -25.21 2.22 -4.12
C LEU A 138 -25.40 2.45 -2.60
N ASP A 139 -26.60 2.30 -2.09
CA ASP A 139 -26.87 2.37 -0.65
C ASP A 139 -26.24 1.18 0.10
N LEU A 140 -26.38 -0.04 -0.44
CA LEU A 140 -25.78 -1.26 0.13
C LEU A 140 -24.27 -1.15 0.32
N VAL A 141 -23.57 -0.55 -0.66
CA VAL A 141 -22.12 -0.31 -0.58
C VAL A 141 -21.74 0.96 0.20
N GLY A 142 -22.72 1.63 0.81
CA GLY A 142 -22.50 2.78 1.67
C GLY A 142 -22.12 4.08 0.95
N ILE A 143 -22.60 4.30 -0.28
CA ILE A 143 -22.46 5.58 -0.97
C ILE A 143 -23.44 6.58 -0.34
N PRO A 144 -23.00 7.75 0.18
CA PRO A 144 -23.87 8.76 0.74
C PRO A 144 -24.76 9.39 -0.33
N ASP A 145 -26.01 9.70 0.00
CA ASP A 145 -27.00 10.28 -0.93
C ASP A 145 -27.12 9.50 -2.25
N PRO A 146 -27.40 8.16 -2.22
CA PRO A 146 -27.25 7.27 -3.36
C PRO A 146 -28.12 7.69 -4.55
N ALA A 147 -29.32 8.23 -4.31
CA ALA A 147 -30.21 8.72 -5.37
C ALA A 147 -29.59 9.88 -6.18
N ARG A 148 -28.98 10.84 -5.49
CA ARG A 148 -28.26 11.95 -6.13
C ARG A 148 -26.97 11.49 -6.79
N ARG A 149 -26.21 10.63 -6.10
CA ARG A 149 -24.92 10.13 -6.59
C ARG A 149 -25.06 9.22 -7.80
N ALA A 150 -26.19 8.56 -7.97
CA ALA A 150 -26.45 7.78 -9.18
C ALA A 150 -26.43 8.62 -10.47
N ASP A 151 -26.71 9.93 -10.39
CA ASP A 151 -26.63 10.86 -11.54
C ASP A 151 -25.23 11.50 -11.70
N ALA A 152 -24.32 11.28 -10.75
CA ALA A 152 -22.98 11.83 -10.79
C ALA A 152 -22.05 10.98 -11.65
N PHE A 153 -21.00 11.63 -12.19
CA PHE A 153 -19.99 10.99 -13.01
C PHE A 153 -18.82 10.43 -12.17
N PRO A 154 -18.07 9.43 -12.67
CA PRO A 154 -16.95 8.83 -11.93
C PRO A 154 -15.92 9.84 -11.43
N HIS A 155 -15.66 10.91 -12.14
CA HIS A 155 -14.68 11.95 -11.73
C HIS A 155 -15.17 12.81 -10.54
N GLU A 156 -16.45 12.78 -10.21
CA GLU A 156 -17.04 13.47 -9.04
C GLU A 156 -16.98 12.61 -7.77
N PHE A 157 -16.51 11.36 -7.88
CA PHE A 157 -16.37 10.40 -6.78
C PHE A 157 -14.92 10.43 -6.24
N SER A 158 -14.76 10.26 -4.92
CA SER A 158 -13.46 9.94 -4.32
C SER A 158 -12.96 8.55 -4.77
N GLY A 159 -11.68 8.24 -4.55
CA GLY A 159 -11.12 6.91 -4.85
C GLY A 159 -11.92 5.79 -4.20
N GLY A 160 -12.22 5.91 -2.91
CA GLY A 160 -13.01 4.92 -2.17
C GLY A 160 -14.47 4.83 -2.64
N MET A 161 -15.09 5.95 -3.05
CA MET A 161 -16.43 5.91 -3.65
C MET A 161 -16.44 5.21 -5.00
N ARG A 162 -15.43 5.42 -5.85
CA ARG A 162 -15.29 4.73 -7.14
C ARG A 162 -15.16 3.21 -6.94
N GLN A 163 -14.33 2.80 -5.97
CA GLN A 163 -14.15 1.40 -5.63
C GLN A 163 -15.47 0.77 -5.15
N ARG A 164 -16.19 1.44 -4.25
CA ARG A 164 -17.52 0.99 -3.78
C ARG A 164 -18.54 0.92 -4.93
N ALA A 165 -18.55 1.91 -5.83
CA ALA A 165 -19.42 1.88 -7.01
C ALA A 165 -19.09 0.71 -7.95
N MET A 166 -17.80 0.39 -8.15
CA MET A 166 -17.38 -0.79 -8.91
C MET A 166 -17.83 -2.09 -8.24
N ILE A 167 -17.75 -2.19 -6.91
CA ILE A 167 -18.31 -3.35 -6.17
C ILE A 167 -19.82 -3.42 -6.35
N ALA A 168 -20.56 -2.28 -6.27
CA ALA A 168 -22.00 -2.25 -6.52
C ALA A 168 -22.34 -2.78 -7.92
N MET A 169 -21.55 -2.43 -8.93
CA MET A 169 -21.70 -2.93 -10.29
C MET A 169 -21.37 -4.44 -10.37
N ALA A 170 -20.33 -4.89 -9.71
CA ALA A 170 -19.96 -6.31 -9.69
C ALA A 170 -21.03 -7.21 -9.06
N ILE A 171 -21.71 -6.74 -8.01
CA ILE A 171 -22.78 -7.51 -7.32
C ILE A 171 -24.20 -7.28 -7.88
N ALA A 172 -24.34 -6.51 -8.96
CA ALA A 172 -25.64 -6.09 -9.47
C ALA A 172 -26.57 -7.26 -9.83
N ASN A 173 -26.00 -8.35 -10.33
CA ASN A 173 -26.73 -9.55 -10.75
C ASN A 173 -26.61 -10.72 -9.76
N ASP A 174 -26.25 -10.46 -8.50
CA ASP A 174 -26.08 -11.47 -7.45
C ASP A 174 -25.18 -12.65 -7.88
N PRO A 175 -23.90 -12.39 -8.28
CA PRO A 175 -22.99 -13.38 -8.81
C PRO A 175 -22.68 -14.50 -7.81
N GLU A 176 -22.39 -15.70 -8.31
CA GLU A 176 -22.00 -16.85 -7.50
C GLU A 176 -20.51 -16.83 -7.13
N VAL A 177 -19.68 -16.17 -7.96
CA VAL A 177 -18.24 -15.99 -7.73
C VAL A 177 -17.87 -14.53 -7.96
N ILE A 178 -17.14 -13.95 -7.01
CA ILE A 178 -16.53 -12.62 -7.13
C ILE A 178 -15.01 -12.80 -7.15
N ILE A 179 -14.36 -12.35 -8.21
CA ILE A 179 -12.91 -12.25 -8.27
C ILE A 179 -12.53 -10.81 -7.96
N ALA A 180 -11.83 -10.59 -6.84
CA ALA A 180 -11.38 -9.28 -6.41
C ALA A 180 -9.86 -9.18 -6.60
N ASP A 181 -9.44 -8.49 -7.66
CA ASP A 181 -8.02 -8.31 -8.00
C ASP A 181 -7.50 -7.02 -7.38
N GLU A 182 -6.74 -7.15 -6.32
CA GLU A 182 -6.16 -6.05 -5.53
C GLU A 182 -7.18 -4.94 -5.19
N PRO A 183 -8.34 -5.25 -4.61
CA PRO A 183 -9.44 -4.30 -4.45
C PRO A 183 -9.14 -3.13 -3.51
N THR A 184 -8.05 -3.16 -2.78
CA THR A 184 -7.67 -2.16 -1.79
C THR A 184 -6.34 -1.45 -2.11
N THR A 185 -5.71 -1.78 -3.23
CA THR A 185 -4.43 -1.15 -3.65
C THR A 185 -4.60 0.35 -3.88
N ALA A 186 -3.60 1.13 -3.47
CA ALA A 186 -3.59 2.60 -3.53
C ALA A 186 -4.71 3.31 -2.73
N LEU A 187 -5.33 2.63 -1.78
CA LEU A 187 -6.30 3.21 -0.86
C LEU A 187 -5.70 3.42 0.53
N ASP A 188 -6.13 4.49 1.20
CA ASP A 188 -5.79 4.70 2.61
C ASP A 188 -6.38 3.59 3.49
N VAL A 189 -5.72 3.27 4.60
CA VAL A 189 -6.09 2.17 5.51
C VAL A 189 -7.54 2.23 6.00
N THR A 190 -8.10 3.44 6.19
CA THR A 190 -9.52 3.62 6.61
C THR A 190 -10.48 3.26 5.49
N ILE A 191 -10.17 3.63 4.26
CA ILE A 191 -10.96 3.27 3.07
C ILE A 191 -10.80 1.77 2.77
N GLN A 192 -9.58 1.23 2.89
CA GLN A 192 -9.32 -0.21 2.78
C GLN A 192 -10.22 -1.02 3.73
N ALA A 193 -10.29 -0.63 5.02
CA ALA A 193 -11.17 -1.29 5.99
C ALA A 193 -12.65 -1.23 5.59
N GLN A 194 -13.11 -0.08 5.07
CA GLN A 194 -14.49 0.08 4.57
C GLN A 194 -14.75 -0.82 3.35
N ILE A 195 -13.81 -0.93 2.39
CA ILE A 195 -13.96 -1.77 1.20
C ILE A 195 -14.04 -3.25 1.58
N LEU A 196 -13.22 -3.70 2.53
CA LEU A 196 -13.29 -5.09 3.04
C LEU A 196 -14.62 -5.39 3.72
N ASP A 197 -15.16 -4.43 4.51
CA ASP A 197 -16.50 -4.55 5.11
C ASP A 197 -17.61 -4.63 4.04
N VAL A 198 -17.50 -3.82 2.98
CA VAL A 198 -18.44 -3.85 1.83
C VAL A 198 -18.36 -5.19 1.09
N LEU A 199 -17.16 -5.73 0.83
CA LEU A 199 -17.00 -7.04 0.19
C LEU A 199 -17.57 -8.17 1.06
N LYS A 200 -17.38 -8.09 2.38
CA LYS A 200 -17.98 -9.05 3.31
C LYS A 200 -19.49 -9.00 3.31
N LYS A 201 -20.08 -7.81 3.34
CA LYS A 201 -21.54 -7.63 3.21
C LYS A 201 -22.06 -8.14 1.86
N ALA A 202 -21.33 -7.86 0.79
CA ALA A 202 -21.65 -8.37 -0.54
C ALA A 202 -21.69 -9.90 -0.55
N GLN A 203 -20.70 -10.56 0.03
CA GLN A 203 -20.65 -12.02 0.21
C GLN A 203 -21.84 -12.54 1.03
N GLU A 204 -22.14 -11.90 2.16
CA GLU A 204 -23.26 -12.29 3.04
C GLU A 204 -24.62 -12.19 2.35
N VAL A 205 -24.82 -11.17 1.49
CA VAL A 205 -26.08 -10.94 0.77
C VAL A 205 -26.23 -11.89 -0.42
N THR A 206 -25.16 -12.12 -1.19
CA THR A 206 -25.21 -12.93 -2.42
C THR A 206 -24.93 -14.42 -2.16
N GLY A 207 -24.24 -14.75 -1.05
CA GLY A 207 -23.70 -16.10 -0.82
C GLY A 207 -22.52 -16.46 -1.73
N ALA A 208 -21.96 -15.47 -2.43
CA ALA A 208 -20.89 -15.68 -3.40
C ALA A 208 -19.61 -16.26 -2.78
N ALA A 209 -18.91 -17.08 -3.56
CA ALA A 209 -17.50 -17.39 -3.30
C ALA A 209 -16.64 -16.17 -3.67
N ILE A 210 -15.58 -15.91 -2.92
CA ILE A 210 -14.63 -14.82 -3.24
C ILE A 210 -13.24 -15.38 -3.53
N VAL A 211 -12.67 -15.02 -4.68
CA VAL A 211 -11.24 -15.17 -4.95
C VAL A 211 -10.59 -13.80 -4.78
N MET A 212 -9.86 -13.60 -3.68
CA MET A 212 -9.19 -12.35 -3.36
C MET A 212 -7.72 -12.41 -3.73
N ILE A 213 -7.31 -11.61 -4.69
CA ILE A 213 -5.91 -11.44 -5.05
C ILE A 213 -5.38 -10.20 -4.36
N THR A 214 -4.29 -10.34 -3.61
CA THR A 214 -3.64 -9.20 -2.94
C THR A 214 -2.18 -9.54 -2.63
N HIS A 215 -1.37 -8.51 -2.44
CA HIS A 215 -0.02 -8.62 -1.86
C HIS A 215 -0.02 -8.31 -0.36
N ASP A 216 -1.14 -7.84 0.21
CA ASP A 216 -1.28 -7.53 1.64
C ASP A 216 -1.72 -8.76 2.43
N LEU A 217 -0.74 -9.39 3.09
CA LEU A 217 -0.98 -10.56 3.94
C LEU A 217 -1.79 -10.23 5.20
N GLY A 218 -1.76 -8.97 5.69
CA GLY A 218 -2.62 -8.55 6.80
C GLY A 218 -4.10 -8.61 6.43
N VAL A 219 -4.44 -8.20 5.21
CA VAL A 219 -5.81 -8.31 4.66
C VAL A 219 -6.24 -9.77 4.59
N VAL A 220 -5.38 -10.64 4.06
CA VAL A 220 -5.67 -12.08 3.92
C VAL A 220 -5.87 -12.74 5.27
N ALA A 221 -5.07 -12.38 6.29
CA ALA A 221 -5.20 -12.91 7.64
C ALA A 221 -6.60 -12.74 8.25
N GLY A 222 -7.24 -11.60 7.98
CA GLY A 222 -8.56 -11.26 8.52
C GLY A 222 -9.75 -11.64 7.65
N PHE A 223 -9.52 -11.90 6.36
CA PHE A 223 -10.59 -12.00 5.38
C PHE A 223 -10.70 -13.41 4.74
N ALA A 224 -9.59 -14.13 4.54
CA ALA A 224 -9.59 -15.41 3.84
C ALA A 224 -9.82 -16.62 4.75
N ASP A 225 -10.45 -17.68 4.20
CA ASP A 225 -10.55 -19.00 4.81
C ASP A 225 -9.35 -19.86 4.45
N ARG A 226 -8.93 -19.80 3.19
CA ARG A 226 -7.77 -20.49 2.64
C ARG A 226 -6.85 -19.54 1.90
N VAL A 227 -5.58 -19.91 1.83
CA VAL A 227 -4.54 -19.12 1.17
C VAL A 227 -3.79 -19.96 0.18
N GLN A 228 -3.54 -19.41 -1.00
CA GLN A 228 -2.64 -19.94 -2.01
C GLN A 228 -1.52 -18.94 -2.25
N VAL A 229 -0.29 -19.34 -1.95
CA VAL A 229 0.92 -18.54 -2.17
C VAL A 229 1.49 -18.86 -3.53
N MET A 230 1.67 -17.83 -4.37
CA MET A 230 2.19 -17.96 -5.73
C MET A 230 3.60 -17.40 -5.87
N TYR A 231 4.45 -18.11 -6.59
CA TYR A 231 5.79 -17.67 -6.96
C TYR A 231 6.17 -18.14 -8.36
N ALA A 232 6.72 -17.24 -9.19
CA ALA A 232 7.16 -17.54 -10.56
C ALA A 232 6.12 -18.31 -11.40
N GLY A 233 4.85 -17.87 -11.34
CA GLY A 233 3.74 -18.43 -12.13
C GLY A 233 3.11 -19.70 -11.56
N ARG A 234 3.51 -20.19 -10.37
CA ARG A 234 3.02 -21.43 -9.76
C ARG A 234 2.56 -21.25 -8.32
N PRO A 235 1.59 -22.03 -7.84
CA PRO A 235 1.34 -22.18 -6.42
C PRO A 235 2.53 -22.91 -5.78
N VAL A 236 3.03 -22.37 -4.66
CA VAL A 236 4.18 -22.93 -3.92
C VAL A 236 3.77 -23.42 -2.54
N GLU A 237 2.68 -22.91 -2.00
CA GLU A 237 2.07 -23.36 -0.75
C GLU A 237 0.58 -23.07 -0.74
N THR A 238 -0.24 -24.00 -0.25
CA THR A 238 -1.69 -23.87 -0.15
C THR A 238 -2.18 -24.50 1.15
N GLY A 239 -3.05 -23.81 1.88
CA GLY A 239 -3.60 -24.34 3.14
C GLY A 239 -4.72 -23.46 3.68
N THR A 240 -5.21 -23.79 4.88
CA THR A 240 -6.04 -22.85 5.63
C THR A 240 -5.21 -21.62 6.00
N VAL A 241 -5.87 -20.51 6.29
CA VAL A 241 -5.14 -19.30 6.71
C VAL A 241 -4.28 -19.60 7.95
N ASP A 242 -4.78 -20.41 8.90
CA ASP A 242 -4.02 -20.78 10.09
C ASP A 242 -2.78 -21.66 9.76
N ASP A 243 -2.88 -22.59 8.78
CA ASP A 243 -1.75 -23.40 8.33
C ASP A 243 -0.61 -22.53 7.77
N VAL A 244 -0.95 -21.62 6.88
CA VAL A 244 0.03 -20.77 6.18
C VAL A 244 0.68 -19.76 7.12
N TYR A 245 -0.07 -19.20 8.10
CA TYR A 245 0.46 -18.17 9.00
C TYR A 245 1.21 -18.74 10.20
N TYR A 246 0.76 -19.87 10.78
CA TYR A 246 1.37 -20.41 11.99
C TYR A 246 2.28 -21.63 11.77
N SER A 247 2.18 -22.26 10.60
CA SER A 247 2.97 -23.45 10.25
C SER A 247 3.45 -23.44 8.81
N PRO A 248 4.01 -22.32 8.30
CA PRO A 248 4.47 -22.24 6.92
C PRO A 248 5.56 -23.27 6.64
N ARG A 249 5.50 -23.91 5.48
CA ARG A 249 6.41 -24.99 5.04
C ARG A 249 7.22 -24.63 3.79
N MET A 250 6.96 -23.46 3.21
CA MET A 250 7.73 -22.93 2.09
C MET A 250 8.63 -21.80 2.57
N PRO A 251 9.95 -21.84 2.36
CA PRO A 251 10.86 -20.76 2.75
C PRO A 251 10.46 -19.39 2.19
N TYR A 252 9.89 -19.34 1.00
CA TYR A 252 9.36 -18.11 0.42
C TYR A 252 8.21 -17.52 1.28
N THR A 253 7.25 -18.35 1.70
CA THR A 253 6.15 -17.91 2.58
C THR A 253 6.67 -17.39 3.92
N ILE A 254 7.65 -18.10 4.51
CA ILE A 254 8.30 -17.67 5.75
C ILE A 254 8.96 -16.30 5.57
N GLY A 255 9.69 -16.11 4.48
CA GLY A 255 10.31 -14.82 4.15
C GLY A 255 9.29 -13.72 3.91
N LEU A 256 8.18 -13.99 3.20
CA LEU A 256 7.10 -13.02 3.01
C LEU A 256 6.50 -12.57 4.35
N LEU A 257 6.17 -13.51 5.23
CA LEU A 257 5.61 -13.21 6.57
C LEU A 257 6.61 -12.42 7.43
N GLY A 258 7.90 -12.76 7.36
CA GLY A 258 8.97 -12.05 8.07
C GLY A 258 9.32 -10.67 7.51
N SER A 259 8.88 -10.36 6.29
CA SER A 259 9.09 -9.06 5.65
C SER A 259 8.02 -8.02 5.99
N ILE A 260 6.92 -8.41 6.68
CA ILE A 260 5.81 -7.52 6.97
C ILE A 260 6.13 -6.67 8.21
N PRO A 261 6.09 -5.33 8.13
CA PRO A 261 6.14 -4.48 9.31
C PRO A 261 4.88 -4.72 10.17
N ARG A 262 5.06 -4.95 11.47
CA ARG A 262 3.96 -5.29 12.39
C ARG A 262 3.66 -4.16 13.36
N LEU A 263 2.37 -3.91 13.62
CA LEU A 263 1.93 -2.97 14.66
C LEU A 263 1.90 -3.60 16.06
N ASP A 264 1.71 -4.91 16.15
CA ASP A 264 1.52 -5.65 17.38
C ASP A 264 2.82 -6.22 18.01
N ASP A 265 3.97 -5.98 17.38
CA ASP A 265 5.27 -6.30 17.96
C ASP A 265 5.70 -5.17 18.91
N GLY A 266 5.99 -5.51 20.17
CA GLY A 266 6.29 -4.59 21.26
C GLY A 266 7.62 -3.83 21.14
N GLY A 267 8.00 -3.37 19.94
CA GLY A 267 9.22 -2.61 19.71
C GLY A 267 9.63 -2.51 18.25
N ARG A 268 10.73 -1.78 18.00
CA ARG A 268 11.33 -1.68 16.68
C ARG A 268 12.26 -2.88 16.45
N HIS A 269 11.97 -3.69 15.45
CA HIS A 269 12.77 -4.84 15.03
C HIS A 269 13.19 -4.68 13.57
N ALA A 270 14.39 -5.13 13.21
CA ALA A 270 14.76 -5.17 11.80
C ALA A 270 13.89 -6.21 11.07
N LEU A 271 13.47 -5.88 9.86
CA LEU A 271 12.69 -6.78 9.00
C LEU A 271 13.60 -7.84 8.37
N THR A 272 13.04 -8.98 8.03
CA THR A 272 13.76 -10.06 7.33
C THR A 272 13.42 -10.04 5.84
N PRO A 273 14.13 -9.24 5.01
CA PRO A 273 13.85 -9.17 3.58
C PRO A 273 14.21 -10.47 2.89
N ILE A 274 13.55 -10.77 1.79
CA ILE A 274 13.96 -11.84 0.88
C ILE A 274 14.95 -11.23 -0.12
N ASP A 275 16.21 -11.60 -0.02
CA ASP A 275 17.26 -11.07 -0.89
C ASP A 275 17.09 -11.48 -2.35
N GLY A 276 17.62 -10.67 -3.27
CA GLY A 276 17.63 -10.92 -4.70
C GLY A 276 16.29 -10.59 -5.39
N ASN A 277 16.23 -10.91 -6.69
CA ASN A 277 15.06 -10.66 -7.53
C ASN A 277 14.37 -11.97 -7.89
N PRO A 278 13.04 -11.96 -8.16
CA PRO A 278 12.34 -13.07 -8.78
C PRO A 278 12.99 -13.46 -10.11
N PRO A 279 12.97 -14.75 -10.51
CA PRO A 279 13.54 -15.20 -11.77
C PRO A 279 12.71 -14.64 -12.94
N SER A 280 13.38 -14.52 -14.11
CA SER A 280 12.70 -14.20 -15.37
C SER A 280 11.73 -15.32 -15.75
N LEU A 281 10.49 -14.97 -16.12
CA LEU A 281 9.48 -15.95 -16.60
C LEU A 281 9.75 -16.42 -18.04
N VAL A 282 10.73 -15.83 -18.72
CA VAL A 282 11.20 -16.27 -20.06
C VAL A 282 12.26 -17.37 -19.91
N ASP A 283 13.20 -17.16 -18.98
CA ASP A 283 14.32 -18.06 -18.74
C ASP A 283 14.32 -18.54 -17.29
N LEU A 284 13.49 -19.54 -17.01
CA LEU A 284 13.34 -20.11 -15.69
C LEU A 284 14.45 -21.14 -15.41
N PRO A 285 14.95 -21.22 -14.16
CA PRO A 285 15.91 -22.25 -13.78
C PRO A 285 15.31 -23.67 -13.90
N ALA A 286 16.15 -24.66 -14.19
CA ALA A 286 15.73 -26.05 -14.29
C ALA A 286 15.24 -26.66 -12.96
N GLY A 287 15.67 -26.11 -11.83
CA GLY A 287 15.26 -26.49 -10.48
C GLY A 287 14.19 -25.59 -9.89
N CYS A 288 14.14 -25.56 -8.57
CA CYS A 288 13.23 -24.70 -7.82
C CYS A 288 13.46 -23.22 -8.20
N PRO A 289 12.43 -22.49 -8.67
CA PRO A 289 12.58 -21.09 -9.05
C PRO A 289 13.04 -20.19 -7.90
N PHE A 290 12.76 -20.58 -6.65
CA PHE A 290 13.18 -19.85 -5.45
C PHE A 290 14.59 -20.19 -4.99
N ALA A 291 15.29 -21.19 -5.55
CA ALA A 291 16.57 -21.70 -5.06
C ALA A 291 17.67 -20.64 -4.95
N ALA A 292 17.69 -19.64 -5.82
CA ALA A 292 18.68 -18.55 -5.80
C ALA A 292 18.50 -17.58 -4.62
N ARG A 293 17.27 -17.49 -4.08
CA ARG A 293 16.88 -16.61 -2.97
C ARG A 293 16.65 -17.37 -1.66
N CYS A 294 16.69 -18.70 -1.72
CA CYS A 294 16.35 -19.57 -0.58
C CYS A 294 17.55 -19.73 0.37
N PRO A 295 17.42 -19.35 1.65
CA PRO A 295 18.51 -19.46 2.62
C PRO A 295 18.91 -20.90 2.95
N ILE A 296 18.02 -21.87 2.67
CA ILE A 296 18.24 -23.30 2.93
C ILE A 296 18.35 -24.12 1.63
N ALA A 297 18.67 -23.51 0.50
CA ALA A 297 18.77 -24.21 -0.77
C ALA A 297 19.82 -25.33 -0.73
N ALA A 298 19.43 -26.54 -1.18
CA ALA A 298 20.29 -27.70 -1.33
C ALA A 298 20.53 -28.02 -2.83
N ASP A 299 21.46 -28.92 -3.14
CA ASP A 299 21.79 -29.28 -4.53
C ASP A 299 20.61 -29.82 -5.33
N VAL A 300 19.69 -30.54 -4.70
CA VAL A 300 18.44 -31.00 -5.32
C VAL A 300 17.58 -29.85 -5.80
N CYS A 301 17.51 -28.76 -5.02
CA CYS A 301 16.72 -27.57 -5.35
C CYS A 301 17.22 -26.86 -6.61
N ARG A 302 18.51 -27.01 -6.97
CA ARG A 302 19.11 -26.42 -8.17
C ARG A 302 18.84 -27.24 -9.44
N ARG A 303 18.47 -28.53 -9.30
CA ARG A 303 18.35 -29.48 -10.40
C ARG A 303 16.93 -29.89 -10.71
N ILE A 304 16.06 -29.94 -9.72
CA ILE A 304 14.69 -30.48 -9.84
C ILE A 304 13.73 -29.43 -9.27
N GLU A 305 12.73 -29.07 -10.06
CA GLU A 305 11.61 -28.25 -9.59
C GLU A 305 10.69 -29.08 -8.69
N PRO A 306 10.40 -28.64 -7.45
CA PRO A 306 9.55 -29.41 -6.55
C PRO A 306 8.09 -29.34 -6.99
N GLU A 307 7.35 -30.47 -6.87
CA GLU A 307 5.91 -30.52 -7.05
C GLU A 307 5.17 -30.03 -5.81
N LEU A 308 3.97 -29.47 -6.00
CA LEU A 308 3.07 -29.08 -4.94
C LEU A 308 2.40 -30.33 -4.33
N THR A 309 2.95 -30.84 -3.23
CA THR A 309 2.51 -32.09 -2.60
C THR A 309 2.50 -31.99 -1.08
N VAL A 310 1.65 -32.77 -0.44
CA VAL A 310 1.71 -32.96 1.03
C VAL A 310 2.94 -33.82 1.36
N ARG A 311 3.85 -33.28 2.14
CA ARG A 311 5.06 -33.97 2.60
C ARG A 311 4.89 -34.50 4.02
N GLU A 312 5.73 -35.49 4.41
CA GLU A 312 5.75 -35.97 5.79
C GLU A 312 6.00 -34.84 6.79
N GLY A 313 5.22 -34.80 7.86
CA GLY A 313 5.26 -33.76 8.87
C GLY A 313 4.62 -32.44 8.48
N GLY A 314 4.00 -32.35 7.28
CA GLY A 314 3.17 -31.22 6.84
C GLY A 314 1.69 -31.58 6.88
N ASN A 315 0.85 -30.57 6.97
CA ASN A 315 -0.62 -30.70 6.97
C ASN A 315 -1.27 -30.06 5.73
N HIS A 316 -0.48 -29.42 4.86
CA HIS A 316 -0.93 -28.72 3.65
C HIS A 316 0.07 -28.90 2.50
N PRO A 317 -0.37 -28.79 1.21
CA PRO A 317 0.49 -28.93 0.04
C PRO A 317 1.56 -27.85 -0.03
N THR A 318 2.82 -28.25 -0.30
CA THR A 318 3.97 -27.35 -0.40
C THR A 318 4.92 -27.80 -1.48
N ALA A 319 5.39 -26.86 -2.32
CA ALA A 319 6.39 -27.09 -3.37
C ALA A 319 7.82 -26.85 -2.84
N CYS A 320 8.26 -27.65 -1.88
CA CYS A 320 9.59 -27.55 -1.30
C CYS A 320 10.17 -28.94 -1.00
N HIS A 321 11.38 -29.24 -1.49
CA HIS A 321 12.07 -30.51 -1.21
C HIS A 321 12.35 -30.73 0.27
N ARG A 322 12.53 -29.63 1.03
CA ARG A 322 12.92 -29.64 2.44
C ARG A 322 11.81 -29.26 3.40
N SER A 323 10.55 -29.24 2.93
CA SER A 323 9.39 -28.83 3.75
C SER A 323 9.23 -29.67 5.04
N HIS A 324 9.64 -30.95 5.02
CA HIS A 324 9.60 -31.86 6.16
C HIS A 324 10.67 -31.56 7.23
N GLU A 325 11.73 -30.83 6.87
CA GLU A 325 12.80 -30.43 7.80
C GLU A 325 12.45 -29.11 8.55
N LEU A 326 11.46 -28.35 8.04
CA LEU A 326 11.01 -27.09 8.62
C LEU A 326 10.08 -27.38 9.81
N VAL A 327 10.68 -27.59 10.96
CA VAL A 327 9.98 -27.93 12.21
C VAL A 327 10.40 -26.95 13.31
N ALA A 328 9.43 -26.40 14.04
CA ALA A 328 9.70 -25.51 15.17
C ALA A 328 10.62 -26.19 16.20
N GLY A 329 11.69 -25.51 16.62
CA GLY A 329 12.71 -26.06 17.53
C GLY A 329 13.64 -27.10 16.89
N GLY A 330 13.52 -27.37 15.60
CA GLY A 330 14.39 -28.27 14.83
C GLY A 330 15.61 -27.58 14.24
N PRO A 331 16.47 -28.33 13.51
CA PRO A 331 17.67 -27.77 12.86
C PRO A 331 17.37 -26.70 11.81
N LEU A 332 16.18 -26.74 11.20
CA LEU A 332 15.65 -25.73 10.27
C LEU A 332 14.35 -25.17 10.86
N ASP A 333 14.48 -24.46 11.97
CA ASP A 333 13.33 -23.79 12.59
C ASP A 333 12.86 -22.64 11.68
N PRO A 334 11.59 -22.60 11.25
CA PRO A 334 11.01 -21.52 10.47
C PRO A 334 11.30 -20.12 11.03
N ALA A 335 11.38 -19.99 12.37
CA ALA A 335 11.68 -18.72 13.03
C ALA A 335 13.13 -18.23 12.83
N THR A 336 14.03 -19.09 12.41
CA THR A 336 15.48 -18.79 12.35
C THR A 336 16.11 -18.95 10.97
N ILE A 337 15.39 -19.49 9.98
CA ILE A 337 15.96 -19.67 8.63
C ILE A 337 16.28 -18.34 7.94
N TYR A 338 15.60 -17.27 8.31
CA TYR A 338 15.94 -15.91 7.93
C TYR A 338 16.54 -15.18 9.15
N PRO A 339 17.83 -14.87 9.16
CA PRO A 339 18.43 -14.16 10.28
C PRO A 339 17.89 -12.73 10.34
N VAL A 340 17.38 -12.34 11.51
CA VAL A 340 16.99 -10.96 11.77
C VAL A 340 18.26 -10.11 11.89
N PRO A 341 18.51 -9.14 11.01
CA PRO A 341 19.67 -8.28 11.12
C PRO A 341 19.58 -7.41 12.41
N PRO A 342 20.70 -7.09 13.06
CA PRO A 342 20.67 -6.16 14.17
C PRO A 342 20.25 -4.77 13.71
N LEU A 343 19.44 -4.08 14.51
CA LEU A 343 19.14 -2.68 14.25
C LEU A 343 20.42 -1.83 14.35
N PRO A 344 20.74 -1.05 13.34
CA PRO A 344 21.87 -0.15 13.39
C PRO A 344 21.61 0.97 14.42
N LYS A 345 22.64 1.39 15.17
CA LYS A 345 22.55 2.50 16.11
C LYS A 345 23.15 3.76 15.50
N ALA A 346 22.39 4.84 15.46
CA ALA A 346 22.89 6.13 15.03
C ALA A 346 23.70 6.81 16.15
N PRO A 347 24.75 7.60 15.83
CA PRO A 347 25.50 8.39 16.82
C PRO A 347 24.58 9.30 17.65
N ALA A 348 23.56 9.87 17.02
CA ALA A 348 22.57 10.72 17.69
C ALA A 348 21.78 9.98 18.78
N ASP A 349 21.61 8.65 18.71
CA ASP A 349 20.82 7.89 19.68
C ASP A 349 21.42 7.93 21.11
N SER A 350 22.69 8.27 21.22
CA SER A 350 23.37 8.45 22.50
C SER A 350 23.13 9.81 23.16
N VAL A 351 22.50 10.76 22.43
CA VAL A 351 22.24 12.13 22.90
C VAL A 351 20.74 12.30 23.14
N PRO A 352 20.29 12.79 24.31
CA PRO A 352 18.89 13.11 24.54
C PRO A 352 18.34 14.07 23.47
N ARG A 353 17.11 13.88 23.03
CA ARG A 353 16.50 14.68 21.96
C ARG A 353 16.57 16.18 22.22
N ALA A 354 16.35 16.60 23.46
CA ALA A 354 16.36 18.00 23.84
C ALA A 354 17.73 18.70 23.60
N ASP A 355 18.81 17.92 23.63
CA ASP A 355 20.19 18.41 23.48
C ASP A 355 20.68 18.33 22.02
N ARG A 356 19.89 17.69 21.10
CA ARG A 356 20.23 17.62 19.67
C ARG A 356 19.89 18.93 18.96
N ALA A 357 20.70 19.31 17.97
CA ALA A 357 20.46 20.51 17.18
C ALA A 357 19.17 20.37 16.32
N PRO A 358 18.36 21.43 16.17
CA PRO A 358 17.23 21.39 15.23
C PRO A 358 17.73 21.44 13.79
N VAL A 359 17.24 20.53 12.96
CA VAL A 359 17.53 20.50 11.51
C VAL A 359 16.39 21.07 10.69
N LEU A 360 15.15 20.94 11.18
CA LEU A 360 13.95 21.54 10.60
C LEU A 360 13.04 22.03 11.72
N GLU A 361 12.56 23.26 11.60
CA GLU A 361 11.54 23.83 12.48
C GLU A 361 10.46 24.48 11.59
N VAL A 362 9.22 24.02 11.73
CA VAL A 362 8.04 24.53 11.05
C VAL A 362 7.13 25.13 12.10
N ASP A 363 6.78 26.41 11.97
CA ASP A 363 5.91 27.10 12.91
C ASP A 363 4.80 27.85 12.20
N GLY A 364 3.55 27.44 12.51
CA GLY A 364 2.34 28.04 12.00
C GLY A 364 2.23 28.03 10.46
N LEU A 365 2.77 27.03 9.78
CA LEU A 365 2.76 26.95 8.32
C LEU A 365 1.34 26.87 7.77
N VAL A 366 0.99 27.83 6.86
CA VAL A 366 -0.30 27.89 6.18
C VAL A 366 -0.11 27.95 4.67
N LYS A 367 -0.83 27.07 3.96
CA LYS A 367 -0.95 27.10 2.51
C LYS A 367 -2.38 26.89 2.07
N HIS A 368 -2.98 27.94 1.51
CA HIS A 368 -4.30 27.88 0.92
C HIS A 368 -4.21 28.12 -0.59
N PHE A 369 -4.95 27.35 -1.37
CA PHE A 369 -5.07 27.52 -2.81
C PHE A 369 -6.43 28.16 -3.14
N PRO A 370 -6.47 29.23 -3.99
CA PRO A 370 -7.72 29.84 -4.39
C PRO A 370 -8.56 28.90 -5.25
N LEU A 371 -9.81 28.71 -4.90
CA LEU A 371 -10.79 28.00 -5.72
C LEU A 371 -11.36 28.99 -6.75
N LEU A 372 -11.08 28.76 -8.03
CA LEU A 372 -11.47 29.63 -9.12
C LEU A 372 -12.61 29.00 -9.93
N TYR A 373 -13.65 29.76 -10.22
CA TYR A 373 -14.78 29.37 -11.05
C TYR A 373 -14.88 30.25 -12.30
N GLY A 374 -15.21 29.61 -13.43
CA GLY A 374 -15.42 30.28 -14.73
C GLY A 374 -14.32 30.00 -15.75
N ALA A 375 -14.72 29.71 -17.01
CA ALA A 375 -13.80 29.36 -18.09
C ALA A 375 -13.04 30.57 -18.67
N VAL A 376 -13.68 31.74 -18.72
CA VAL A 376 -13.12 32.98 -19.34
C VAL A 376 -12.73 33.98 -18.27
N VAL A 377 -13.63 34.25 -17.32
CA VAL A 377 -13.36 35.15 -16.20
C VAL A 377 -13.31 34.30 -14.92
N LYS A 378 -12.09 34.04 -14.44
CA LYS A 378 -11.86 33.28 -13.21
C LYS A 378 -12.22 34.14 -11.99
N ARG A 379 -13.30 33.81 -11.31
CA ARG A 379 -13.67 34.43 -10.02
C ARG A 379 -13.30 33.52 -8.86
N ARG A 380 -12.70 34.09 -7.80
CA ARG A 380 -12.46 33.35 -6.55
C ARG A 380 -13.80 33.09 -5.86
N VAL A 381 -14.16 31.82 -5.72
CA VAL A 381 -15.41 31.36 -5.08
C VAL A 381 -15.16 30.71 -3.70
N GLY A 382 -13.89 30.48 -3.35
CA GLY A 382 -13.49 29.88 -2.10
C GLY A 382 -11.99 29.67 -2.02
N GLU A 383 -11.56 28.83 -1.11
CA GLU A 383 -10.18 28.42 -0.94
C GLU A 383 -10.10 26.95 -0.49
N VAL A 384 -9.07 26.26 -0.95
CA VAL A 384 -8.69 24.92 -0.50
C VAL A 384 -7.64 25.07 0.58
N ARG A 385 -7.93 24.69 1.81
CA ARG A 385 -7.05 24.78 2.97
C ARG A 385 -6.19 23.52 3.08
N ALA A 386 -5.18 23.44 2.21
CA ALA A 386 -4.35 22.24 2.13
C ALA A 386 -3.43 22.08 3.35
N VAL A 387 -2.88 23.20 3.87
CA VAL A 387 -2.13 23.27 5.13
C VAL A 387 -2.63 24.50 5.89
N ASP A 388 -2.94 24.35 7.17
CA ASP A 388 -3.65 25.38 7.92
C ASP A 388 -3.16 25.52 9.36
N GLY A 389 -1.92 25.99 9.51
CA GLY A 389 -1.32 26.30 10.81
C GLY A 389 -0.67 25.08 11.48
N ILE A 390 0.19 24.36 10.76
CA ILE A 390 0.94 23.23 11.33
C ILE A 390 2.26 23.69 11.93
N SER A 391 2.64 23.06 13.04
CA SER A 391 3.93 23.28 13.71
C SER A 391 4.53 21.96 14.14
N PHE A 392 5.82 21.76 13.84
CA PHE A 392 6.61 20.60 14.26
C PHE A 392 8.11 20.89 14.08
N ASP A 393 8.94 20.06 14.68
CA ASP A 393 10.39 20.14 14.55
C ASP A 393 11.00 18.75 14.30
N ILE A 394 12.20 18.74 13.70
CA ILE A 394 13.03 17.55 13.53
C ILE A 394 14.42 17.88 14.08
N ARG A 395 14.96 17.01 14.92
CA ARG A 395 16.30 17.10 15.47
C ARG A 395 17.30 16.27 14.66
N GLU A 396 18.57 16.54 14.86
CA GLU A 396 19.67 15.79 14.22
C GLU A 396 19.55 14.28 14.52
N GLY A 397 19.63 13.44 13.47
CA GLY A 397 19.49 12.00 13.56
C GLY A 397 18.06 11.50 13.85
N GLU A 398 17.05 12.37 13.85
CA GLU A 398 15.65 12.03 14.12
C GLU A 398 14.90 11.70 12.82
N THR A 399 14.00 10.73 12.89
CA THR A 399 12.97 10.46 11.87
C THR A 399 11.61 10.92 12.38
N LEU A 400 11.02 11.93 11.75
CA LEU A 400 9.61 12.29 11.97
C LEU A 400 8.74 11.67 10.88
N GLY A 401 7.80 10.80 11.27
CA GLY A 401 6.75 10.28 10.42
C GLY A 401 5.59 11.27 10.30
N LEU A 402 5.21 11.65 9.08
CA LEU A 402 4.01 12.45 8.82
C LEU A 402 2.96 11.55 8.16
N VAL A 403 1.88 11.24 8.89
CA VAL A 403 0.85 10.29 8.47
C VAL A 403 -0.53 10.91 8.40
N GLY A 404 -1.44 10.28 7.65
CA GLY A 404 -2.84 10.69 7.51
C GLY A 404 -3.42 10.22 6.19
N GLU A 405 -4.73 10.34 6.02
CA GLU A 405 -5.44 9.97 4.80
C GLU A 405 -4.97 10.79 3.58
N SER A 406 -5.16 10.25 2.37
CA SER A 406 -4.84 10.93 1.11
C SER A 406 -5.64 12.24 1.01
N GLY A 407 -4.98 13.30 0.54
CA GLY A 407 -5.59 14.64 0.48
C GLY A 407 -5.62 15.42 1.80
N CYS A 408 -5.09 14.90 2.92
CA CYS A 408 -5.02 15.66 4.18
C CYS A 408 -3.97 16.78 4.19
N GLY A 409 -3.07 16.87 3.17
CA GLY A 409 -2.09 17.95 3.01
C GLY A 409 -0.63 17.54 3.16
N LYS A 410 -0.28 16.25 3.30
CA LYS A 410 1.10 15.75 3.49
C LYS A 410 2.06 16.24 2.40
N THR A 411 1.79 15.88 1.14
CA THR A 411 2.64 16.27 -0.01
C THR A 411 2.70 17.80 -0.17
N THR A 412 1.61 18.53 0.10
CA THR A 412 1.64 20.00 0.12
C THR A 412 2.60 20.53 1.17
N THR A 413 2.60 19.96 2.37
CA THR A 413 3.55 20.31 3.43
C THR A 413 5.00 20.11 2.99
N LEU A 414 5.30 18.97 2.32
CA LEU A 414 6.63 18.71 1.79
C LEU A 414 7.05 19.74 0.74
N LEU A 415 6.17 20.03 -0.22
CA LEU A 415 6.45 20.99 -1.28
C LEU A 415 6.70 22.40 -0.74
N GLU A 416 5.95 22.81 0.30
CA GLU A 416 6.15 24.10 0.97
C GLU A 416 7.51 24.17 1.71
N ILE A 417 8.01 23.04 2.23
CA ILE A 417 9.36 22.96 2.83
C ILE A 417 10.46 22.97 1.76
N LEU A 418 10.23 22.32 0.60
CA LEU A 418 11.22 22.14 -0.45
C LEU A 418 11.30 23.31 -1.43
N ASP A 419 10.17 23.90 -1.83
CA ASP A 419 10.09 24.82 -2.98
C ASP A 419 10.00 26.30 -2.58
N LEU A 420 9.73 26.63 -1.33
CA LEU A 420 9.77 28.01 -0.82
C LEU A 420 8.91 28.99 -1.63
N PRO A 421 7.65 28.71 -1.93
CA PRO A 421 6.85 29.61 -2.72
C PRO A 421 6.55 30.92 -1.99
N THR A 422 6.42 31.98 -2.75
CA THR A 422 5.89 33.27 -2.25
C THR A 422 4.39 33.12 -1.96
N GLY A 423 3.93 33.56 -0.79
CA GLY A 423 2.50 33.61 -0.43
C GLY A 423 2.02 32.62 0.62
N GLN A 424 2.92 31.91 1.29
CA GLN A 424 2.62 31.16 2.49
C GLN A 424 2.77 32.05 3.75
N SER A 425 2.08 31.73 4.84
CA SER A 425 2.32 32.30 6.18
C SER A 425 2.94 31.26 7.10
N GLY A 426 3.43 31.71 8.25
CA GLY A 426 4.24 30.89 9.15
C GLY A 426 5.73 30.95 8.83
N THR A 427 6.53 30.21 9.56
CA THR A 427 8.00 30.16 9.39
C THR A 427 8.48 28.73 9.15
N VAL A 428 9.44 28.57 8.26
CA VAL A 428 10.17 27.33 8.06
C VAL A 428 11.65 27.63 8.19
N THR A 429 12.28 27.04 9.18
CA THR A 429 13.70 27.20 9.48
C THR A 429 14.41 25.87 9.22
N VAL A 430 15.43 25.89 8.36
CA VAL A 430 16.24 24.71 8.03
C VAL A 430 17.69 25.01 8.42
N PHE A 431 18.28 24.19 9.27
CA PHE A 431 19.63 24.39 9.83
C PHE A 431 19.83 25.80 10.40
N GLY A 432 18.82 26.32 11.13
CA GLY A 432 18.85 27.64 11.75
C GLY A 432 18.65 28.81 10.80
N LYS A 433 18.27 28.58 9.52
CA LYS A 433 18.03 29.63 8.54
C LYS A 433 16.56 29.66 8.11
N ASP A 434 15.92 30.82 8.19
CA ASP A 434 14.60 31.03 7.60
C ASP A 434 14.71 30.94 6.06
N ILE A 435 13.98 30.01 5.49
CA ILE A 435 14.10 29.66 4.07
C ILE A 435 13.42 30.66 3.15
N ARG A 436 12.50 31.50 3.64
CA ARG A 436 11.72 32.46 2.84
C ARG A 436 12.55 33.57 2.21
N GLY A 437 13.65 33.95 2.84
CA GLY A 437 14.54 35.04 2.39
C GLY A 437 15.69 34.60 1.50
N LEU A 438 15.94 33.31 1.36
CA LEU A 438 17.12 32.77 0.69
C LEU A 438 17.08 32.98 -0.83
N LYS A 439 18.18 33.43 -1.43
CA LYS A 439 18.31 33.66 -2.89
C LYS A 439 19.59 33.03 -3.43
N GLY A 440 19.54 32.63 -4.70
CA GLY A 440 20.70 32.23 -5.50
C GLY A 440 21.63 31.24 -4.78
N ALA A 441 22.81 31.65 -4.41
CA ALA A 441 23.85 30.81 -3.82
C ALA A 441 23.45 30.21 -2.45
N GLU A 442 22.73 30.94 -1.61
CA GLU A 442 22.27 30.45 -0.30
C GLU A 442 21.24 29.35 -0.46
N ARG A 443 20.28 29.52 -1.39
CA ARG A 443 19.30 28.49 -1.74
C ARG A 443 19.97 27.24 -2.31
N LYS A 444 20.98 27.43 -3.19
CA LYS A 444 21.77 26.32 -3.73
C LYS A 444 22.53 25.57 -2.63
N ALA A 445 23.12 26.29 -1.68
CA ALA A 445 23.81 25.69 -0.53
C ALA A 445 22.85 24.89 0.36
N LEU A 446 21.64 25.41 0.63
CA LEU A 446 20.63 24.73 1.40
C LEU A 446 20.18 23.43 0.71
N ARG A 447 19.96 23.48 -0.60
CA ARG A 447 19.57 22.31 -1.42
C ARG A 447 20.62 21.21 -1.47
N ARG A 448 21.88 21.48 -1.13
CA ARG A 448 22.90 20.46 -0.93
C ARG A 448 22.60 19.63 0.31
N ASP A 449 22.24 20.30 1.41
CA ASP A 449 22.07 19.67 2.73
C ASP A 449 20.64 19.13 2.97
N LEU A 450 19.66 19.57 2.15
CA LEU A 450 18.26 19.12 2.12
C LEU A 450 17.95 18.47 0.77
N GLN A 451 17.65 17.20 0.78
CA GLN A 451 17.34 16.40 -0.42
C GLN A 451 15.97 15.73 -0.33
N VAL A 452 15.46 15.23 -1.45
CA VAL A 452 14.14 14.59 -1.55
C VAL A 452 14.21 13.29 -2.33
N VAL A 453 13.46 12.29 -1.86
CA VAL A 453 13.12 11.07 -2.60
C VAL A 453 11.61 11.12 -2.85
N PHE A 454 11.21 11.12 -4.11
CA PHE A 454 9.80 11.18 -4.52
C PHE A 454 9.14 9.81 -4.54
N GLN A 455 7.81 9.80 -4.47
CA GLN A 455 6.96 8.61 -4.45
C GLN A 455 7.17 7.70 -5.67
N ASP A 456 7.21 8.26 -6.87
CA ASP A 456 7.42 7.51 -8.11
C ASP A 456 8.87 7.62 -8.59
N PRO A 457 9.68 6.55 -8.48
CA PRO A 457 11.05 6.56 -8.96
C PRO A 457 11.14 6.71 -10.49
N MET A 458 10.12 6.29 -11.26
CA MET A 458 10.11 6.47 -12.72
C MET A 458 9.92 7.93 -13.12
N ALA A 459 9.12 8.69 -12.39
CA ALA A 459 8.99 10.13 -12.60
C ALA A 459 10.24 10.91 -12.15
N ALA A 460 11.01 10.36 -11.21
CA ALA A 460 12.22 10.99 -10.67
C ALA A 460 13.49 10.73 -11.49
N LEU A 461 13.53 9.64 -12.28
CA LEU A 461 14.68 9.22 -13.08
C LEU A 461 14.39 9.42 -14.58
N ASP A 462 15.18 10.21 -15.30
CA ASP A 462 15.01 10.34 -16.77
C ASP A 462 15.32 9.00 -17.45
N PRO A 463 14.33 8.34 -18.09
CA PRO A 463 14.52 7.01 -18.67
C PRO A 463 15.49 6.97 -19.85
N ARG A 464 15.86 8.14 -20.39
CA ARG A 464 16.78 8.30 -21.53
C ARG A 464 18.24 8.50 -21.09
N MET A 465 18.48 8.62 -19.80
CA MET A 465 19.82 8.81 -19.24
C MET A 465 20.31 7.52 -18.58
N PRO A 466 21.59 7.14 -18.76
CA PRO A 466 22.17 6.06 -17.98
C PRO A 466 22.24 6.46 -16.48
N VAL A 467 22.21 5.47 -15.62
CA VAL A 467 22.17 5.67 -14.16
C VAL A 467 23.38 6.48 -13.67
N GLY A 468 24.56 6.27 -14.24
CA GLY A 468 25.74 7.06 -13.92
C GLY A 468 25.59 8.55 -14.17
N ASP A 469 24.92 8.94 -15.27
CA ASP A 469 24.65 10.35 -15.57
C ASP A 469 23.57 10.95 -14.65
N ILE A 470 22.54 10.18 -14.30
CA ILE A 470 21.52 10.57 -13.33
C ILE A 470 22.14 10.87 -11.96
N LEU A 471 23.06 10.00 -11.48
CA LEU A 471 23.76 10.20 -10.21
C LEU A 471 24.80 11.33 -10.27
N ALA A 472 25.40 11.57 -11.43
CA ALA A 472 26.37 12.63 -11.65
C ALA A 472 25.73 14.02 -11.76
N GLU A 473 24.46 14.13 -12.16
CA GLU A 473 23.77 15.41 -12.38
C GLU A 473 23.81 16.36 -11.18
N PRO A 474 23.40 15.96 -9.95
CA PRO A 474 23.48 16.82 -8.77
C PRO A 474 24.92 17.22 -8.44
N LEU A 475 25.89 16.33 -8.63
CA LEU A 475 27.31 16.59 -8.39
C LEU A 475 27.87 17.64 -9.37
N ARG A 476 27.57 17.51 -10.68
CA ARG A 476 27.93 18.50 -11.72
C ARG A 476 27.32 19.86 -11.41
N THR A 477 26.03 19.88 -11.02
CA THR A 477 25.31 21.10 -10.66
C THR A 477 25.97 21.83 -9.48
N HIS A 478 26.56 21.08 -8.53
CA HIS A 478 27.29 21.62 -7.40
C HIS A 478 28.81 21.80 -7.64
N GLY A 479 29.25 21.69 -8.88
CA GLY A 479 30.61 22.05 -9.31
C GLY A 479 31.70 21.02 -8.92
N TRP A 480 31.36 19.76 -8.74
CA TRP A 480 32.37 18.73 -8.51
C TRP A 480 33.22 18.48 -9.75
N SER A 481 34.49 18.16 -9.56
CA SER A 481 35.38 17.77 -10.67
C SER A 481 34.99 16.42 -11.27
N ARG A 482 35.35 16.21 -12.55
CA ARG A 482 35.06 14.95 -13.27
C ARG A 482 35.63 13.73 -12.55
N ASP A 483 36.88 13.83 -12.07
CA ASP A 483 37.55 12.72 -11.37
C ASP A 483 36.84 12.38 -10.05
N ARG A 484 36.41 13.39 -9.30
CA ARG A 484 35.65 13.18 -8.07
C ARG A 484 34.29 12.55 -8.35
N ILE A 485 33.59 12.95 -9.41
CA ILE A 485 32.32 12.38 -9.84
C ILE A 485 32.52 10.91 -10.25
N ALA A 486 33.56 10.62 -11.05
CA ALA A 486 33.87 9.27 -11.51
C ALA A 486 34.14 8.28 -10.34
N ALA A 487 34.74 8.76 -9.25
CA ALA A 487 34.93 7.96 -8.04
C ALA A 487 33.64 7.81 -7.22
N ARG A 488 32.83 8.89 -7.10
CA ARG A 488 31.65 8.93 -6.23
C ARG A 488 30.46 8.12 -6.77
N VAL A 489 30.24 8.09 -8.08
CA VAL A 489 29.09 7.41 -8.68
C VAL A 489 29.07 5.90 -8.42
N PRO A 490 30.16 5.13 -8.63
CA PRO A 490 30.19 3.71 -8.24
C PRO A 490 30.03 3.51 -6.73
N GLU A 491 30.63 4.39 -5.90
CA GLU A 491 30.47 4.35 -4.43
C GLU A 491 28.99 4.49 -4.03
N LEU A 492 28.24 5.42 -4.64
CA LEU A 492 26.81 5.61 -4.39
C LEU A 492 25.99 4.36 -4.70
N LEU A 493 26.26 3.68 -5.83
CA LEU A 493 25.62 2.41 -6.16
C LEU A 493 25.91 1.36 -5.10
N GLY A 494 27.16 1.21 -4.70
CA GLY A 494 27.55 0.29 -3.61
C GLY A 494 26.87 0.63 -2.28
N GLN A 495 26.73 1.92 -1.94
CA GLN A 495 26.06 2.37 -0.69
C GLN A 495 24.61 1.94 -0.60
N VAL A 496 23.90 1.80 -1.72
CA VAL A 496 22.51 1.33 -1.78
C VAL A 496 22.38 -0.15 -2.13
N GLY A 497 23.49 -0.90 -2.11
CA GLY A 497 23.52 -2.35 -2.38
C GLY A 497 23.27 -2.70 -3.85
N LEU A 498 23.67 -1.82 -4.78
CA LEU A 498 23.68 -2.09 -6.23
C LEU A 498 25.11 -2.33 -6.70
N ASP A 499 25.22 -3.06 -7.82
CA ASP A 499 26.54 -3.33 -8.44
C ASP A 499 27.12 -2.02 -9.00
N PRO A 500 28.34 -1.62 -8.57
CA PRO A 500 29.03 -0.45 -9.09
C PRO A 500 29.20 -0.43 -10.62
N ASP A 501 29.24 -1.59 -11.27
CA ASP A 501 29.41 -1.72 -12.73
C ASP A 501 28.10 -1.40 -13.52
N HIS A 502 27.00 -1.18 -12.83
CA HIS A 502 25.70 -0.83 -13.46
C HIS A 502 25.59 0.64 -13.88
N VAL A 503 26.66 1.41 -13.88
CA VAL A 503 26.67 2.86 -14.22
C VAL A 503 26.14 3.17 -15.62
N ASP A 504 26.36 2.30 -16.59
CA ASP A 504 25.97 2.50 -17.99
C ASP A 504 24.57 1.99 -18.33
N ARG A 505 23.89 1.32 -17.38
CA ARG A 505 22.52 0.83 -17.58
C ARG A 505 21.49 1.93 -17.47
N PHE A 506 20.37 1.74 -18.18
CA PHE A 506 19.25 2.65 -18.15
C PHE A 506 18.20 2.25 -17.06
N PRO A 507 17.42 3.20 -16.52
CA PRO A 507 16.42 2.89 -15.50
C PRO A 507 15.44 1.76 -15.87
N ALA A 508 15.08 1.61 -17.15
CA ALA A 508 14.18 0.56 -17.63
C ALA A 508 14.72 -0.87 -17.41
N GLU A 509 16.05 -1.04 -17.30
CA GLU A 509 16.70 -2.34 -17.09
C GLU A 509 16.74 -2.79 -15.63
N PHE A 510 16.21 -1.96 -14.70
CA PHE A 510 16.18 -2.24 -13.28
C PHE A 510 14.77 -2.59 -12.78
N SER A 511 14.69 -3.42 -11.74
CA SER A 511 13.44 -3.68 -11.03
C SER A 511 12.93 -2.43 -10.28
N GLY A 512 11.66 -2.42 -9.88
CA GLY A 512 11.07 -1.30 -9.10
C GLY A 512 11.88 -0.97 -7.84
N GLY A 513 12.27 -1.98 -7.07
CA GLY A 513 13.09 -1.78 -5.87
C GLY A 513 14.51 -1.28 -6.17
N GLN A 514 15.12 -1.73 -7.27
CA GLN A 514 16.42 -1.21 -7.70
C GLN A 514 16.33 0.26 -8.15
N ARG A 515 15.27 0.64 -8.87
CA ARG A 515 15.01 2.04 -9.24
C ARG A 515 14.83 2.92 -8.00
N GLN A 516 14.13 2.41 -6.98
CA GLN A 516 13.99 3.12 -5.71
C GLN A 516 15.33 3.32 -5.02
N ARG A 517 16.19 2.30 -5.00
CA ARG A 517 17.57 2.42 -4.47
C ARG A 517 18.41 3.43 -5.26
N ILE A 518 18.24 3.52 -6.60
CA ILE A 518 18.90 4.55 -7.44
C ILE A 518 18.39 5.95 -7.06
N SER A 519 17.08 6.12 -6.84
CA SER A 519 16.50 7.39 -6.39
C SER A 519 17.06 7.81 -5.02
N ILE A 520 17.20 6.87 -4.09
CA ILE A 520 17.86 7.11 -2.79
C ILE A 520 19.34 7.48 -3.00
N ALA A 521 20.10 6.75 -3.83
CA ALA A 521 21.49 7.07 -4.14
C ALA A 521 21.65 8.48 -4.71
N ARG A 522 20.74 8.91 -5.59
CA ARG A 522 20.71 10.27 -6.15
C ARG A 522 20.54 11.34 -5.06
N ALA A 523 19.63 11.11 -4.11
CA ALA A 523 19.43 12.00 -2.97
C ALA A 523 20.68 12.06 -2.07
N LEU A 524 21.41 10.96 -1.91
CA LEU A 524 22.63 10.88 -1.09
C LEU A 524 23.88 11.44 -1.79
N ALA A 525 23.81 11.78 -3.08
CA ALA A 525 24.97 12.17 -3.87
C ALA A 525 25.78 13.31 -3.23
N LEU A 526 25.09 14.30 -2.67
CA LEU A 526 25.66 15.51 -2.07
C LEU A 526 25.92 15.40 -0.56
N GLU A 527 25.77 14.21 0.04
CA GLU A 527 25.94 13.98 1.50
C GLU A 527 25.01 14.90 2.32
N PRO A 528 23.68 14.81 2.14
CA PRO A 528 22.73 15.66 2.83
C PRO A 528 22.70 15.39 4.34
N LYS A 529 22.11 16.32 5.09
CA LYS A 529 21.81 16.15 6.52
C LYS A 529 20.35 15.82 6.80
N LEU A 530 19.45 16.29 5.93
CA LEU A 530 18.01 16.05 5.98
C LEU A 530 17.53 15.50 4.64
N VAL A 531 16.85 14.38 4.67
CA VAL A 531 16.20 13.80 3.49
C VAL A 531 14.70 13.75 3.74
N VAL A 532 13.95 14.33 2.81
CA VAL A 532 12.50 14.23 2.76
C VAL A 532 12.14 13.01 1.92
N LEU A 533 11.35 12.11 2.47
CA LEU A 533 10.96 10.84 1.86
C LEU A 533 9.45 10.86 1.66
N ASP A 534 9.00 11.05 0.40
CA ASP A 534 7.57 11.08 0.05
C ASP A 534 7.13 9.68 -0.41
N GLU A 535 6.50 8.94 0.48
CA GLU A 535 6.00 7.57 0.25
C GLU A 535 7.02 6.64 -0.44
N PRO A 536 8.25 6.53 0.09
CA PRO A 536 9.37 5.92 -0.64
C PRO A 536 9.23 4.40 -0.88
N VAL A 537 8.22 3.74 -0.32
CA VAL A 537 8.01 2.28 -0.41
C VAL A 537 6.60 1.88 -0.82
N SER A 538 5.71 2.84 -1.11
CA SER A 538 4.27 2.59 -1.37
C SER A 538 3.99 1.75 -2.63
N ALA A 539 4.87 1.79 -3.63
CA ALA A 539 4.73 1.06 -4.90
C ALA A 539 5.57 -0.24 -4.97
N LEU A 540 6.07 -0.71 -3.82
CA LEU A 540 6.96 -1.86 -3.75
C LEU A 540 6.28 -3.08 -3.10
N ASP A 541 6.61 -4.27 -3.60
CA ASP A 541 6.21 -5.52 -2.94
C ASP A 541 6.80 -5.60 -1.51
N VAL A 542 6.10 -6.28 -0.60
CA VAL A 542 6.41 -6.36 0.83
C VAL A 542 7.87 -6.76 1.11
N SER A 543 8.40 -7.76 0.38
CA SER A 543 9.80 -8.21 0.56
C SER A 543 10.82 -7.17 0.14
N ILE A 544 10.55 -6.43 -0.95
CA ILE A 544 11.41 -5.34 -1.44
C ILE A 544 11.31 -4.13 -0.53
N GLN A 545 10.11 -3.81 -0.05
CA GLN A 545 9.84 -2.76 0.91
C GLN A 545 10.68 -2.94 2.18
N ALA A 546 10.70 -4.15 2.76
CA ALA A 546 11.52 -4.49 3.92
C ALA A 546 13.01 -4.19 3.69
N GLY A 547 13.54 -4.57 2.52
CA GLY A 547 14.93 -4.30 2.15
C GLY A 547 15.25 -2.81 2.00
N VAL A 548 14.30 -1.99 1.53
CA VAL A 548 14.48 -0.52 1.43
C VAL A 548 14.41 0.14 2.80
N LEU A 549 13.51 -0.32 3.69
CA LEU A 549 13.40 0.19 5.06
C LEU A 549 14.67 -0.07 5.87
N ASN A 550 15.20 -1.31 5.83
CA ASN A 550 16.47 -1.64 6.47
C ASN A 550 17.63 -0.81 5.91
N LEU A 551 17.66 -0.58 4.58
CA LEU A 551 18.65 0.29 3.95
C LEU A 551 18.56 1.73 4.47
N LEU A 552 17.36 2.29 4.61
CA LEU A 552 17.18 3.65 5.16
C LEU A 552 17.66 3.74 6.61
N ASP A 553 17.41 2.72 7.43
CA ASP A 553 17.91 2.65 8.81
C ASP A 553 19.46 2.58 8.85
N GLU A 554 20.06 1.76 7.98
CA GLU A 554 21.52 1.66 7.87
C GLU A 554 22.15 2.99 7.43
N LEU A 555 21.57 3.64 6.42
CA LEU A 555 22.03 4.95 5.93
C LEU A 555 21.89 6.03 7.00
N LYS A 556 20.77 6.06 7.73
CA LYS A 556 20.53 6.96 8.87
C LYS A 556 21.64 6.82 9.90
N ALA A 557 21.93 5.59 10.31
CA ALA A 557 22.96 5.33 11.34
C ALA A 557 24.37 5.67 10.84
N ARG A 558 24.73 5.28 9.61
CA ARG A 558 26.08 5.47 9.07
C ARG A 558 26.40 6.93 8.76
N MET A 559 25.42 7.68 8.25
CA MET A 559 25.61 9.07 7.79
C MET A 559 25.03 10.10 8.75
N ASN A 560 24.46 9.69 9.88
CA ASN A 560 23.75 10.53 10.84
C ASN A 560 22.65 11.38 10.19
N LEU A 561 21.85 10.77 9.29
CA LEU A 561 20.80 11.44 8.54
C LEU A 561 19.58 11.70 9.42
N SER A 562 18.90 12.81 9.16
CA SER A 562 17.57 13.07 9.68
C SER A 562 16.55 12.87 8.57
N TYR A 563 15.36 12.35 8.90
CA TYR A 563 14.31 12.09 7.93
C TYR A 563 13.01 12.81 8.27
N LEU A 564 12.38 13.41 7.24
CA LEU A 564 10.94 13.66 7.23
C LEU A 564 10.31 12.58 6.36
N PHE A 565 9.67 11.59 6.99
CA PHE A 565 9.13 10.41 6.33
C PHE A 565 7.62 10.53 6.19
N VAL A 566 7.12 10.65 4.96
CA VAL A 566 5.70 10.67 4.67
C VAL A 566 5.25 9.29 4.22
N ALA A 567 4.18 8.78 4.83
CA ALA A 567 3.53 7.55 4.41
C ALA A 567 2.04 7.55 4.77
N HIS A 568 1.31 6.66 4.11
CA HIS A 568 -0.06 6.31 4.47
C HIS A 568 -0.13 4.98 5.25
N ASP A 569 0.92 4.15 5.18
CA ASP A 569 1.03 2.89 5.93
C ASP A 569 1.67 3.13 7.31
N LEU A 570 0.85 2.97 8.35
CA LEU A 570 1.26 3.15 9.74
C LEU A 570 2.21 2.06 10.23
N SER A 571 2.16 0.85 9.66
CA SER A 571 3.08 -0.23 10.02
C SER A 571 4.51 0.12 9.61
N VAL A 572 4.67 0.69 8.41
CA VAL A 572 5.95 1.21 7.91
C VAL A 572 6.47 2.33 8.80
N VAL A 573 5.59 3.28 9.17
CA VAL A 573 5.99 4.41 10.01
C VAL A 573 6.37 3.95 11.42
N ARG A 574 5.66 2.98 12.02
CA ARG A 574 6.04 2.38 13.30
C ARG A 574 7.47 1.83 13.26
N HIS A 575 7.85 1.24 12.13
CA HIS A 575 9.17 0.64 11.96
C HIS A 575 10.29 1.68 11.91
N ILE A 576 10.12 2.82 11.20
CA ILE A 576 11.23 3.74 10.88
C ILE A 576 11.21 5.03 11.71
N ALA A 577 10.05 5.47 12.21
CA ALA A 577 9.92 6.78 12.85
C ALA A 577 10.28 6.75 14.33
N ASP A 578 10.93 7.82 14.79
CA ASP A 578 11.17 8.09 16.22
C ASP A 578 9.98 8.87 16.81
N ARG A 579 9.40 9.79 16.02
CA ARG A 579 8.19 10.56 16.36
C ARG A 579 7.21 10.54 15.18
N ILE A 580 5.94 10.80 15.51
CA ILE A 580 4.85 10.76 14.52
C ILE A 580 4.00 12.02 14.67
N ALA A 581 3.70 12.65 13.53
CA ALA A 581 2.71 13.70 13.37
C ALA A 581 1.53 13.14 12.55
N VAL A 582 0.35 13.06 13.15
CA VAL A 582 -0.88 12.62 12.49
C VAL A 582 -1.60 13.84 11.94
N MET A 583 -1.84 13.85 10.63
CA MET A 583 -2.43 14.98 9.92
C MET A 583 -3.85 14.68 9.46
N TYR A 584 -4.77 15.61 9.69
CA TYR A 584 -6.17 15.56 9.24
C TYR A 584 -6.62 16.93 8.73
N LEU A 585 -7.14 17.01 7.50
CA LEU A 585 -7.63 18.25 6.86
C LEU A 585 -6.73 19.47 7.09
N GLY A 586 -5.45 19.33 6.76
CA GLY A 586 -4.47 20.43 6.82
C GLY A 586 -3.96 20.77 8.20
N ARG A 587 -4.27 20.00 9.27
CA ARG A 587 -3.76 20.20 10.63
C ARG A 587 -3.15 18.96 11.22
N ILE A 588 -2.17 19.14 12.11
CA ILE A 588 -1.66 18.07 12.97
C ILE A 588 -2.67 17.90 14.12
N VAL A 589 -3.25 16.72 14.23
CA VAL A 589 -4.24 16.39 15.25
C VAL A 589 -3.64 15.62 16.42
N GLU A 590 -2.51 14.94 16.21
CA GLU A 590 -1.74 14.27 17.25
C GLU A 590 -0.25 14.26 16.87
N LEU A 591 0.63 14.52 17.86
CA LEU A 591 2.08 14.54 17.70
C LEU A 591 2.72 13.96 18.97
N GLY A 592 3.63 13.02 18.82
CA GLY A 592 4.33 12.42 19.96
C GLY A 592 5.44 11.46 19.52
N SER A 593 6.08 10.80 20.49
CA SER A 593 6.98 9.69 20.20
C SER A 593 6.19 8.56 19.51
N ALA A 594 6.85 7.77 18.68
CA ALA A 594 6.21 6.63 18.02
C ALA A 594 5.54 5.71 19.05
N GLU A 595 6.23 5.39 20.15
CA GLU A 595 5.69 4.60 21.26
C GLU A 595 4.39 5.20 21.83
N ALA A 596 4.38 6.50 22.16
CA ALA A 596 3.20 7.15 22.75
C ALA A 596 2.00 7.15 21.80
N VAL A 597 2.21 7.42 20.50
CA VAL A 597 1.12 7.48 19.51
C VAL A 597 0.58 6.10 19.18
N PHE A 598 1.42 5.05 19.14
CA PHE A 598 0.96 3.69 18.83
C PHE A 598 0.35 2.95 20.02
N GLU A 599 0.92 3.09 21.21
CA GLU A 599 0.47 2.35 22.41
C GLU A 599 -0.66 3.05 23.15
N ALA A 600 -0.69 4.39 23.10
CA ALA A 600 -1.66 5.22 23.83
C ALA A 600 -2.23 6.35 22.96
N PRO A 601 -2.74 6.06 21.72
CA PRO A 601 -3.33 7.07 20.86
C PRO A 601 -4.46 7.81 21.58
N SER A 602 -4.44 9.12 21.53
CA SER A 602 -5.35 9.95 22.33
C SER A 602 -6.37 10.70 21.49
N HIS A 603 -6.10 10.94 20.22
CA HIS A 603 -7.08 11.53 19.30
C HIS A 603 -7.94 10.43 18.65
N PRO A 604 -9.29 10.58 18.61
CA PRO A 604 -10.17 9.56 18.04
C PRO A 604 -9.89 9.20 16.58
N TYR A 605 -9.32 10.11 15.79
CA TYR A 605 -8.87 9.83 14.43
C TYR A 605 -7.66 8.89 14.41
N THR A 606 -6.66 9.13 15.25
CA THR A 606 -5.49 8.25 15.37
C THR A 606 -5.91 6.83 15.81
N GLN A 607 -6.83 6.75 16.76
CA GLN A 607 -7.41 5.48 17.22
C GLN A 607 -8.07 4.72 16.06
N ALA A 608 -8.86 5.43 15.24
CA ALA A 608 -9.50 4.84 14.07
C ALA A 608 -8.49 4.41 13.00
N LEU A 609 -7.48 5.24 12.72
CA LEU A 609 -6.39 4.88 11.78
C LEU A 609 -5.68 3.61 12.21
N LEU A 610 -5.24 3.52 13.46
CA LEU A 610 -4.56 2.34 14.00
C LEU A 610 -5.45 1.10 14.01
N SER A 611 -6.73 1.30 14.33
CA SER A 611 -7.73 0.22 14.31
C SER A 611 -7.99 -0.31 12.89
N ALA A 612 -7.79 0.49 11.85
CA ALA A 612 -8.04 0.12 10.46
C ALA A 612 -6.90 -0.70 9.84
N VAL A 613 -5.67 -0.59 10.35
CA VAL A 613 -4.51 -1.35 9.83
C VAL A 613 -4.72 -2.84 10.07
N PRO A 614 -4.69 -3.70 9.03
CA PRO A 614 -4.85 -5.13 9.20
C PRO A 614 -3.60 -5.74 9.85
N LEU A 615 -3.81 -6.70 10.75
CA LEU A 615 -2.72 -7.44 11.41
C LEU A 615 -2.43 -8.74 10.66
N PRO A 616 -1.15 -9.08 10.40
CA PRO A 616 -0.77 -10.35 9.78
C PRO A 616 -0.82 -11.52 10.81
N ASP A 617 -1.91 -11.58 11.57
CA ASP A 617 -2.19 -12.59 12.58
C ASP A 617 -3.69 -12.94 12.55
N PRO A 618 -4.08 -14.08 11.96
CA PRO A 618 -5.48 -14.46 11.78
C PRO A 618 -6.31 -14.51 13.06
N ARG A 619 -5.72 -14.96 14.18
CA ARG A 619 -6.46 -15.07 15.45
C ARG A 619 -6.72 -13.72 16.06
N LYS A 620 -5.68 -12.87 16.16
CA LYS A 620 -5.81 -11.51 16.66
C LYS A 620 -6.77 -10.70 15.81
N GLU A 621 -6.68 -10.82 14.48
CA GLU A 621 -7.49 -10.04 13.55
C GLU A 621 -8.99 -10.44 13.60
N ARG A 622 -9.32 -11.72 13.82
CA ARG A 622 -10.70 -12.20 14.01
C ARG A 622 -11.32 -11.73 15.34
N GLU A 623 -10.53 -11.58 16.39
CA GLU A 623 -10.98 -11.12 17.71
C GLU A 623 -11.11 -9.60 17.79
N ARG A 624 -10.42 -8.88 16.93
CA ARG A 624 -10.29 -7.42 16.95
C ARG A 624 -11.57 -6.72 16.50
N ARG A 625 -12.00 -5.70 17.25
CA ARG A 625 -13.10 -4.82 16.87
C ARG A 625 -12.53 -3.58 16.19
N ARG A 626 -12.72 -3.46 14.88
CA ARG A 626 -12.30 -2.28 14.12
C ARG A 626 -13.21 -1.08 14.38
N ILE A 627 -12.60 0.10 14.49
CA ILE A 627 -13.31 1.40 14.54
C ILE A 627 -13.48 1.85 13.10
N LEU A 628 -14.61 1.51 12.48
CA LEU A 628 -14.90 1.93 11.11
C LEU A 628 -15.36 3.40 11.11
N LEU A 629 -14.64 4.24 10.37
CA LEU A 629 -15.05 5.62 10.14
C LEU A 629 -16.19 5.66 9.13
N THR A 630 -17.22 6.46 9.40
CA THR A 630 -18.33 6.68 8.48
C THR A 630 -18.02 7.81 7.50
N GLY A 631 -18.36 7.62 6.23
CA GLY A 631 -18.17 8.61 5.17
C GLY A 631 -16.72 8.81 4.77
N ASP A 632 -16.52 9.61 3.72
CA ASP A 632 -15.22 9.96 3.17
C ASP A 632 -14.62 11.17 3.87
N LEU A 633 -13.32 11.45 3.60
CA LEU A 633 -12.67 12.68 4.04
C LEU A 633 -13.42 13.90 3.47
N PRO A 634 -13.82 14.86 4.30
CA PRO A 634 -14.45 16.10 3.81
C PRO A 634 -13.52 16.86 2.87
N SER A 635 -14.10 17.63 1.96
CA SER A 635 -13.31 18.47 1.05
C SER A 635 -12.53 19.52 1.84
N PRO A 636 -11.23 19.72 1.56
CA PRO A 636 -10.46 20.80 2.16
C PRO A 636 -10.92 22.21 1.71
N ALA A 637 -11.85 22.27 0.74
CA ALA A 637 -12.54 23.49 0.35
C ALA A 637 -13.78 23.80 1.23
N ASP A 638 -14.32 22.78 1.94
CA ASP A 638 -15.48 22.89 2.81
C ASP A 638 -15.15 22.29 4.18
N VAL A 639 -14.25 22.97 4.88
CA VAL A 639 -13.78 22.54 6.20
C VAL A 639 -14.86 22.81 7.26
N PRO A 640 -15.26 21.79 8.05
CA PRO A 640 -16.23 21.97 9.12
C PRO A 640 -15.80 23.05 10.14
N THR A 641 -16.74 23.86 10.65
CA THR A 641 -16.49 24.79 11.76
C THR A 641 -16.17 24.02 13.04
N GLY A 642 -15.43 24.58 13.99
CA GLY A 642 -15.00 23.88 15.22
C GLY A 642 -14.10 22.67 14.91
N CYS A 643 -14.31 21.57 15.62
CA CYS A 643 -13.52 20.35 15.40
C CYS A 643 -13.73 19.79 13.98
N ARG A 644 -12.69 19.73 13.19
CA ARG A 644 -12.73 19.27 11.78
C ARG A 644 -13.11 17.80 11.63
N PHE A 645 -12.80 16.98 12.64
CA PHE A 645 -13.08 15.54 12.64
C PHE A 645 -14.50 15.20 13.10
N ARG A 646 -15.28 16.16 13.67
CA ARG A 646 -16.57 15.89 14.32
C ARG A 646 -17.56 15.07 13.49
N ASN A 647 -17.61 15.27 12.16
CA ASN A 647 -18.56 14.59 11.27
C ASN A 647 -18.26 13.09 11.10
N ARG A 648 -17.04 12.66 11.39
CA ARG A 648 -16.58 11.26 11.31
C ARG A 648 -16.20 10.69 12.68
N CYS A 649 -16.27 11.51 13.74
CA CYS A 649 -15.77 11.16 15.06
C CYS A 649 -16.75 10.20 15.78
N PRO A 650 -16.36 8.97 16.10
CA PRO A 650 -17.22 8.04 16.84
C PRO A 650 -17.52 8.54 18.25
N LYS A 651 -16.57 9.25 18.88
CA LYS A 651 -16.76 9.85 20.20
C LYS A 651 -17.80 10.95 20.18
N PHE A 652 -17.87 11.78 19.14
CA PHE A 652 -18.87 12.83 19.00
C PHE A 652 -20.30 12.28 19.05
N ALA A 653 -20.54 11.09 18.50
CA ALA A 653 -21.85 10.44 18.54
C ALA A 653 -22.29 10.06 19.97
N SER A 654 -21.35 9.81 20.89
CA SER A 654 -21.60 9.41 22.28
C SER A 654 -21.63 10.57 23.28
N LEU A 655 -21.28 11.80 22.86
CA LEU A 655 -21.26 12.99 23.72
C LEU A 655 -22.70 13.52 23.98
N ASP A 656 -22.86 14.22 25.10
CA ASP A 656 -24.09 15.01 25.36
C ASP A 656 -24.15 16.27 24.48
N GLU A 657 -25.26 16.99 24.51
CA GLU A 657 -25.49 18.14 23.61
C GLU A 657 -24.56 19.33 23.94
N SER A 658 -24.21 19.55 25.22
CA SER A 658 -23.25 20.59 25.62
C SER A 658 -21.85 20.33 25.06
N ASP A 659 -21.38 19.11 25.20
CA ASP A 659 -20.09 18.68 24.71
C ASP A 659 -20.03 18.64 23.18
N ARG A 660 -21.13 18.26 22.51
CA ARG A 660 -21.30 18.39 21.05
C ARG A 660 -21.25 19.84 20.61
N GLY A 661 -21.89 20.75 21.36
CA GLY A 661 -21.85 22.20 21.12
C GLY A 661 -20.41 22.71 21.08
N ARG A 662 -19.58 22.32 22.04
CA ARG A 662 -18.16 22.66 22.07
C ARG A 662 -17.41 22.16 20.82
N CYS A 663 -17.62 20.92 20.40
CA CYS A 663 -17.02 20.40 19.15
C CYS A 663 -17.51 21.11 17.88
N ARG A 664 -18.73 21.70 17.89
CA ARG A 664 -19.26 22.43 16.72
C ARG A 664 -18.70 23.85 16.61
N GLU A 665 -18.42 24.49 17.74
CA GLU A 665 -18.14 25.92 17.81
C GLU A 665 -16.63 26.20 17.97
N GLU A 666 -15.90 25.35 18.71
CA GLU A 666 -14.51 25.57 19.06
C GLU A 666 -13.59 24.60 18.28
N ASP A 667 -12.56 25.16 17.61
CA ASP A 667 -11.48 24.34 17.01
C ASP A 667 -10.51 23.93 18.13
N PRO A 668 -10.31 22.62 18.39
CA PRO A 668 -9.49 22.18 19.50
C PRO A 668 -8.00 22.51 19.27
N ALA A 669 -7.42 23.24 20.21
CA ALA A 669 -5.98 23.46 20.23
C ALA A 669 -5.22 22.19 20.66
N PRO A 670 -3.99 21.97 20.20
CA PRO A 670 -3.13 20.90 20.71
C PRO A 670 -2.93 21.04 22.23
N THR A 671 -3.29 20.01 22.98
CA THR A 671 -3.14 19.95 24.45
C THR A 671 -2.07 18.94 24.78
N GLY A 672 -1.12 19.32 25.64
CA GLY A 672 -0.08 18.43 26.16
C GLY A 672 -0.69 17.31 27.01
N LEU A 673 -0.22 16.08 26.81
CA LEU A 673 -0.64 14.89 27.54
C LEU A 673 0.46 14.43 28.49
N ALA A 674 1.48 13.76 27.98
CA ALA A 674 2.66 13.32 28.74
C ALA A 674 3.92 13.52 27.88
N GLY A 675 4.97 14.11 28.45
CA GLY A 675 6.18 14.43 27.69
C GLY A 675 5.90 15.35 26.51
N ASP A 676 6.38 14.98 25.32
CA ASP A 676 6.18 15.71 24.05
C ASP A 676 4.90 15.26 23.31
N HIS A 677 4.02 14.46 23.94
CA HIS A 677 2.78 13.97 23.34
C HIS A 677 1.69 15.04 23.44
N THR A 678 1.11 15.40 22.29
CA THR A 678 0.02 16.39 22.20
C THR A 678 -1.11 15.86 21.32
N ALA A 679 -2.37 16.24 21.66
CA ALA A 679 -3.54 15.91 20.84
C ALA A 679 -4.49 17.10 20.73
N ALA A 680 -5.01 17.38 19.53
CA ALA A 680 -5.96 18.44 19.25
C ALA A 680 -7.42 17.91 19.34
N CYS A 681 -7.86 17.59 20.56
CA CYS A 681 -9.21 17.10 20.84
C CYS A 681 -9.66 17.60 22.20
N HIS A 682 -10.90 18.14 22.30
CA HIS A 682 -11.48 18.59 23.58
C HIS A 682 -11.63 17.45 24.60
N PHE A 683 -11.71 16.22 24.12
CA PHE A 683 -11.95 15.00 24.90
C PHE A 683 -10.88 13.95 24.62
N ALA A 684 -9.63 14.38 24.44
CA ALA A 684 -8.52 13.46 24.24
C ALA A 684 -8.43 12.44 25.40
N ALA A 685 -8.32 11.18 25.06
CA ALA A 685 -8.17 10.10 26.04
C ALA A 685 -7.38 8.97 25.42
N ALA A 686 -6.33 8.55 26.09
CA ALA A 686 -5.52 7.41 25.68
C ALA A 686 -6.34 6.11 25.69
N VAL A 687 -6.27 5.35 24.60
CA VAL A 687 -6.95 4.05 24.45
C VAL A 687 -6.01 3.10 23.74
N THR A 688 -5.78 1.93 24.31
CA THR A 688 -5.05 0.86 23.60
C THR A 688 -5.95 0.31 22.47
N VAL A 689 -5.44 0.29 21.26
CA VAL A 689 -6.20 -0.08 20.04
C VAL A 689 -5.65 -1.35 19.39
N VAL A 690 -4.35 -1.61 19.49
CA VAL A 690 -3.63 -2.75 18.87
C VAL A 690 -3.05 -3.67 19.93
#